data_52076088a770eff1ca1570f37b15741f
#
_entry.id   52076088a770eff1ca1570f37b15741f
#
_cell.length_a   1.000
_cell.length_b   1.000
_cell.length_c   1.000
_cell.angle_alpha   90.00
_cell.angle_beta   90.00
_cell.angle_gamma   90.00
#
_symmetry.space_group_name_H-M   'P 1'
#
loop_
_entity.id
_entity.type
_entity.pdbx_description
1 polymer ?
#
loop_
_entity_poly.entity_id
_entity_poly.type
_entity_poly.pdbx_seq_one_letter_code
_entity_poly.pdbx_strand_id
1 'polypeptide(L)'
;MKFQDLHRELKDYYSKKSYENAEKYLEKGKKILDAAYSEDMTPYEMKVLQYKTISDMTEPVLFENSPFYYETGIIPGFSDGARDYHGQSHIGGWTYWKNCHKFIDQDPELWELCCRQRSELFYLICGEYNDTSQHFQMNCRPIFENGLRGVYEDAAAALENTDNAAEKEFLSAVCNGLLCVKKISEKFAAAADEMLKKFPSNANLKRISVSARRCPWEKPQSFYEALNTYAFMRKVIGSLEGVGPNTFGRVDMDLYPFYESDIKSGKLTKQEAFEVISQFLITFDCHYDHDMKMVGYADHELENTYVLGGCDSDGKPLFNELTELFLRANREEKIIFPKIICRFSKNSPKEYLDLINEPVVHGTSTILYQNDDATIPALIRSGVTEEDARDYIVTGCWGMQTNCAGMMDGAFYVNLLKAFEYQIHNRTDMMKDVGMHFAPIDGAVDFEEVYRITCANMNTLFKERNRITAEGGQIWESVDPLPIFSSLFCDCIKNKRDFTNRGARYKDEAYMCVGFPNIIDSLMAIKTLCFDKKKYTLAELLNAVRNNWEGFEEMRNDAVHCHGWGDGSEESCCLARRFNTDLYNMLSELTGEYGGKINLGHLTYTEIRFWGEKTLATPDGRHNGEYFAQGLTPSRLKKIPFVTDVINSMAALDMAELAGDNVINIILPGTTSLDNCEAFLRTAADSAVESLQLNCVSRSTLLDAQKNPEKYPDLIVRVCGFSAKFTSLSPEWQEEVISRNFYE
;
A
#
# COMPACT_ATOMS: atom_id res chain seq x y z
N MET A 1 26.63 -15.79 4.73
CA MET A 1 25.30 -15.62 5.34
C MET A 1 25.05 -16.75 6.32
N LYS A 2 24.64 -16.47 7.53
CA LYS A 2 24.38 -17.48 8.59
C LYS A 2 23.21 -18.42 8.25
N PHE A 3 22.24 -17.95 7.47
CA PHE A 3 20.98 -18.66 7.16
C PHE A 3 20.90 -19.12 5.69
N GLN A 4 22.04 -19.48 5.06
CA GLN A 4 22.07 -19.88 3.64
C GLN A 4 21.17 -21.09 3.32
N ASP A 5 21.06 -22.04 4.23
CA ASP A 5 20.24 -23.23 4.01
C ASP A 5 18.74 -22.88 4.06
N LEU A 6 18.33 -21.97 4.94
CA LEU A 6 16.97 -21.44 4.99
C LEU A 6 16.64 -20.66 3.69
N HIS A 7 17.49 -19.75 3.26
CA HIS A 7 17.32 -19.02 2.01
C HIS A 7 17.13 -19.96 0.81
N ARG A 8 17.99 -20.97 0.70
CA ARG A 8 17.91 -21.94 -0.41
C ARG A 8 16.60 -22.73 -0.36
N GLU A 9 16.22 -23.24 0.81
CA GLU A 9 15.03 -24.05 0.99
C GLU A 9 13.75 -23.25 0.62
N LEU A 10 13.64 -22.01 1.09
CA LEU A 10 12.51 -21.13 0.78
C LEU A 10 12.47 -20.75 -0.70
N LYS A 11 13.60 -20.32 -1.28
CA LYS A 11 13.66 -19.97 -2.71
C LYS A 11 13.32 -21.15 -3.61
N ASP A 12 13.83 -22.33 -3.31
CA ASP A 12 13.50 -23.56 -4.04
C ASP A 12 12.00 -23.89 -3.99
N TYR A 13 11.35 -23.61 -2.86
CA TYR A 13 9.91 -23.80 -2.72
C TYR A 13 9.11 -22.75 -3.49
N TYR A 14 9.36 -21.46 -3.24
CA TYR A 14 8.56 -20.37 -3.82
C TYR A 14 8.79 -20.14 -5.30
N SER A 15 9.94 -20.51 -5.85
CA SER A 15 10.20 -20.38 -7.29
C SER A 15 9.37 -21.32 -8.16
N LYS A 16 8.90 -22.44 -7.61
CA LYS A 16 8.21 -23.46 -8.40
C LYS A 16 7.12 -24.22 -7.64
N LYS A 17 7.47 -24.83 -6.53
CA LYS A 17 6.57 -25.79 -5.83
C LYS A 17 5.32 -25.15 -5.26
N SER A 18 5.38 -23.88 -4.88
CA SER A 18 4.22 -23.15 -4.38
C SER A 18 3.12 -23.03 -5.44
N TYR A 19 3.49 -22.73 -6.68
CA TYR A 19 2.54 -22.64 -7.81
C TYR A 19 1.96 -24.02 -8.18
N GLU A 20 2.80 -25.06 -8.21
CA GLU A 20 2.34 -26.45 -8.45
C GLU A 20 1.32 -26.89 -7.35
N ASN A 21 1.56 -26.52 -6.11
CA ASN A 21 0.62 -26.78 -5.02
C ASN A 21 -0.68 -25.99 -5.19
N ALA A 22 -0.61 -24.70 -5.50
CA ALA A 22 -1.79 -23.85 -5.69
C ALA A 22 -2.71 -24.38 -6.79
N GLU A 23 -2.15 -24.79 -7.95
CA GLU A 23 -2.92 -25.40 -9.05
C GLU A 23 -3.59 -26.71 -8.59
N LYS A 24 -2.86 -27.58 -7.89
CA LYS A 24 -3.41 -28.83 -7.34
C LYS A 24 -4.57 -28.56 -6.36
N TYR A 25 -4.44 -27.56 -5.48
CA TYR A 25 -5.48 -27.19 -4.54
C TYR A 25 -6.70 -26.58 -5.24
N LEU A 26 -6.47 -25.72 -6.23
CA LEU A 26 -7.54 -25.11 -7.01
C LEU A 26 -8.37 -26.19 -7.72
N GLU A 27 -7.72 -27.10 -8.47
CA GLU A 27 -8.42 -28.15 -9.22
C GLU A 27 -9.23 -29.08 -8.32
N LYS A 28 -8.61 -29.58 -7.22
CA LYS A 28 -9.25 -30.50 -6.30
C LYS A 28 -10.35 -29.81 -5.49
N GLY A 29 -10.08 -28.62 -4.98
CA GLY A 29 -11.01 -27.85 -4.15
C GLY A 29 -12.21 -27.37 -4.91
N LYS A 30 -12.03 -26.87 -6.13
CA LYS A 30 -13.11 -26.45 -7.02
C LYS A 30 -14.10 -27.58 -7.29
N LYS A 31 -13.62 -28.81 -7.57
CA LYS A 31 -14.47 -29.98 -7.75
C LYS A 31 -15.34 -30.27 -6.53
N ILE A 32 -14.78 -30.15 -5.32
CA ILE A 32 -15.53 -30.40 -4.06
C ILE A 32 -16.57 -29.29 -3.85
N LEU A 33 -16.14 -28.03 -4.00
CA LEU A 33 -17.00 -26.88 -3.78
C LEU A 33 -18.15 -26.82 -4.79
N ASP A 34 -17.88 -27.03 -6.08
CA ASP A 34 -18.90 -27.02 -7.12
C ASP A 34 -19.91 -28.17 -6.95
N ALA A 35 -19.47 -29.33 -6.42
CA ALA A 35 -20.39 -30.45 -6.13
C ALA A 35 -21.27 -30.21 -4.91
N ALA A 36 -20.84 -29.39 -3.96
CA ALA A 36 -21.58 -29.06 -2.74
C ALA A 36 -22.38 -27.76 -2.84
N TYR A 37 -22.16 -26.97 -3.89
CA TYR A 37 -22.81 -25.68 -4.11
C TYR A 37 -24.30 -25.84 -4.41
N SER A 38 -25.13 -24.95 -3.84
CA SER A 38 -26.55 -24.76 -4.18
C SER A 38 -26.78 -23.28 -4.46
N GLU A 39 -27.60 -22.97 -5.45
CA GLU A 39 -27.97 -21.60 -5.83
C GLU A 39 -28.67 -20.81 -4.70
N ASP A 40 -29.28 -21.52 -3.76
CA ASP A 40 -29.92 -20.91 -2.58
C ASP A 40 -28.95 -20.51 -1.46
N MET A 41 -27.65 -20.86 -1.56
CA MET A 41 -26.67 -20.51 -0.56
C MET A 41 -26.44 -19.00 -0.50
N THR A 42 -26.43 -18.47 0.73
CA THR A 42 -25.99 -17.08 0.96
C THR A 42 -24.46 -16.96 0.79
N PRO A 43 -23.94 -15.76 0.51
CA PRO A 43 -22.49 -15.55 0.43
C PRO A 43 -21.71 -16.04 1.68
N TYR A 44 -22.29 -15.88 2.87
CA TYR A 44 -21.72 -16.37 4.11
C TYR A 44 -21.70 -17.89 4.21
N GLU A 45 -22.76 -18.56 3.78
CA GLU A 45 -22.80 -20.03 3.72
C GLU A 45 -21.76 -20.56 2.73
N MET A 46 -21.58 -19.88 1.60
CA MET A 46 -20.55 -20.20 0.61
C MET A 46 -19.14 -20.04 1.21
N LYS A 47 -18.88 -18.98 1.96
CA LYS A 47 -17.60 -18.80 2.68
C LYS A 47 -17.37 -19.91 3.70
N VAL A 48 -18.36 -20.28 4.48
CA VAL A 48 -18.24 -21.39 5.44
C VAL A 48 -17.94 -22.72 4.74
N LEU A 49 -18.57 -23.00 3.61
CA LEU A 49 -18.27 -24.15 2.77
C LEU A 49 -16.82 -24.13 2.27
N GLN A 50 -16.38 -22.96 1.78
CA GLN A 50 -15.02 -22.73 1.33
C GLN A 50 -14.01 -22.97 2.45
N TYR A 51 -14.20 -22.39 3.65
CA TYR A 51 -13.31 -22.55 4.80
C TYR A 51 -13.18 -24.02 5.23
N LYS A 52 -14.30 -24.73 5.33
CA LYS A 52 -14.32 -26.17 5.67
C LYS A 52 -13.55 -26.98 4.64
N THR A 53 -13.82 -26.76 3.36
CA THR A 53 -13.14 -27.46 2.26
C THR A 53 -11.63 -27.21 2.28
N ILE A 54 -11.22 -25.94 2.37
CA ILE A 54 -9.80 -25.57 2.39
C ILE A 54 -9.12 -26.14 3.65
N SER A 55 -9.72 -25.97 4.83
CA SER A 55 -9.14 -26.50 6.07
C SER A 55 -9.03 -28.01 6.09
N ASP A 56 -9.98 -28.72 5.45
CA ASP A 56 -9.94 -30.18 5.30
C ASP A 56 -8.82 -30.64 4.36
N MET A 57 -8.64 -29.91 3.27
CA MET A 57 -7.66 -30.25 2.24
C MET A 57 -6.22 -29.84 2.59
N THR A 58 -6.03 -28.82 3.43
CA THR A 58 -4.70 -28.27 3.75
C THR A 58 -3.75 -29.35 4.21
N GLU A 59 -2.63 -29.47 3.51
CA GLU A 59 -1.48 -30.30 3.85
C GLU A 59 -0.33 -29.33 4.19
N PRO A 60 -0.06 -29.04 5.47
CA PRO A 60 0.94 -28.05 5.87
C PRO A 60 2.31 -28.32 5.29
N VAL A 61 2.96 -27.28 4.80
CA VAL A 61 4.36 -27.32 4.35
C VAL A 61 5.24 -26.85 5.50
N LEU A 62 6.19 -27.69 5.91
CA LEU A 62 7.18 -27.36 6.93
C LEU A 62 8.57 -27.35 6.29
N PHE A 63 9.36 -26.39 6.69
CA PHE A 63 10.74 -26.23 6.25
C PHE A 63 11.69 -26.71 7.35
N GLU A 64 12.69 -27.51 6.98
CA GLU A 64 13.62 -28.10 7.95
C GLU A 64 14.44 -27.01 8.68
N ASN A 65 14.79 -25.94 7.96
CA ASN A 65 15.62 -24.85 8.45
C ASN A 65 14.84 -23.66 9.00
N SER A 66 13.50 -23.66 8.92
CA SER A 66 12.65 -22.59 9.46
C SER A 66 12.09 -22.95 10.83
N PRO A 67 12.12 -22.02 11.81
CA PRO A 67 11.41 -22.23 13.05
C PRO A 67 9.91 -21.97 12.95
N PHE A 68 9.42 -21.41 11.82
CA PHE A 68 8.04 -20.94 11.67
C PHE A 68 7.14 -21.97 11.00
N TYR A 69 5.87 -21.95 11.41
CA TYR A 69 4.77 -22.70 10.80
C TYR A 69 3.73 -21.71 10.26
N TYR A 70 3.51 -21.72 8.97
CA TYR A 70 2.59 -20.80 8.29
C TYR A 70 2.16 -21.32 6.91
N GLU A 71 3.01 -22.03 6.17
CA GLU A 71 2.81 -22.35 4.77
C GLU A 71 1.75 -23.44 4.57
N THR A 72 0.58 -23.04 4.07
CA THR A 72 -0.55 -23.94 3.84
C THR A 72 -0.45 -24.71 2.51
N GLY A 73 0.47 -24.33 1.63
CA GLY A 73 0.54 -24.81 0.25
C GLY A 73 -0.46 -24.11 -0.69
N ILE A 74 -1.21 -23.14 -0.19
CA ILE A 74 -2.18 -22.35 -0.97
C ILE A 74 -1.63 -20.93 -1.11
N ILE A 75 -1.58 -20.39 -2.33
CA ILE A 75 -1.15 -19.03 -2.57
C ILE A 75 -2.18 -18.05 -1.96
N PRO A 76 -1.76 -17.07 -1.15
CA PRO A 76 -2.66 -16.02 -0.69
C PRO A 76 -3.09 -15.14 -1.86
N GLY A 77 -4.28 -14.60 -1.74
CA GLY A 77 -4.95 -13.96 -2.84
C GLY A 77 -4.29 -12.78 -3.50
N PHE A 78 -3.55 -11.98 -2.79
CA PHE A 78 -3.08 -10.70 -3.35
C PHE A 78 -1.74 -10.80 -4.09
N SER A 79 -0.91 -11.78 -3.79
CA SER A 79 0.40 -11.90 -4.43
C SER A 79 0.35 -12.38 -5.88
N ASP A 80 -0.81 -12.78 -6.38
CA ASP A 80 -0.96 -13.32 -7.73
C ASP A 80 -2.29 -12.85 -8.40
N GLY A 81 -2.79 -11.67 -8.03
CA GLY A 81 -4.07 -11.21 -8.54
C GLY A 81 -5.19 -12.20 -8.24
N ALA A 82 -5.22 -12.72 -7.05
CA ALA A 82 -6.17 -13.76 -6.63
C ALA A 82 -7.61 -13.29 -6.66
N ARG A 83 -7.78 -12.00 -6.56
CA ARG A 83 -8.96 -11.29 -6.98
C ARG A 83 -8.77 -10.72 -8.39
N ASP A 84 -8.00 -11.45 -9.22
CA ASP A 84 -8.13 -11.21 -10.63
C ASP A 84 -9.61 -11.26 -10.99
N TYR A 85 -9.96 -10.56 -12.02
CA TYR A 85 -11.34 -10.42 -12.52
C TYR A 85 -12.14 -11.72 -12.58
N HIS A 86 -11.53 -12.83 -12.29
CA HIS A 86 -12.09 -14.14 -12.44
C HIS A 86 -12.07 -14.95 -11.15
N GLY A 87 -11.34 -14.54 -10.10
CA GLY A 87 -11.21 -15.31 -8.85
C GLY A 87 -10.78 -16.77 -9.10
N GLN A 88 -10.09 -17.01 -10.23
CA GLN A 88 -9.83 -18.36 -10.73
C GLN A 88 -8.43 -18.85 -10.41
N SER A 89 -7.54 -17.95 -10.01
CA SER A 89 -6.12 -18.26 -9.81
C SER A 89 -5.84 -19.06 -8.54
N HIS A 90 -6.77 -19.06 -7.57
CA HIS A 90 -6.61 -19.84 -6.34
C HIS A 90 -7.96 -20.16 -5.67
N ILE A 91 -7.92 -21.19 -4.79
CA ILE A 91 -9.14 -21.73 -4.16
C ILE A 91 -9.84 -20.74 -3.22
N GLY A 92 -9.10 -19.84 -2.58
CA GLY A 92 -9.67 -18.79 -1.72
C GLY A 92 -10.55 -17.77 -2.45
N GLY A 93 -10.44 -17.66 -3.79
CA GLY A 93 -11.28 -16.84 -4.64
C GLY A 93 -12.58 -17.49 -5.14
N TRP A 94 -12.88 -18.72 -4.72
CA TRP A 94 -14.03 -19.46 -5.26
C TRP A 94 -15.38 -18.75 -4.99
N THR A 95 -15.60 -18.24 -3.79
CA THR A 95 -16.84 -17.52 -3.43
C THR A 95 -17.00 -16.27 -4.27
N TYR A 96 -15.93 -15.46 -4.39
CA TYR A 96 -15.92 -14.29 -5.25
C TYR A 96 -16.33 -14.63 -6.68
N TRP A 97 -15.68 -15.62 -7.28
CA TRP A 97 -15.95 -16.05 -8.65
C TRP A 97 -17.40 -16.46 -8.86
N LYS A 98 -17.95 -17.30 -7.97
CA LYS A 98 -19.32 -17.78 -8.06
C LYS A 98 -20.36 -16.67 -7.95
N ASN A 99 -20.15 -15.74 -6.99
CA ASN A 99 -21.08 -14.65 -6.77
C ASN A 99 -21.02 -13.57 -7.84
N CYS A 100 -19.84 -13.31 -8.42
CA CYS A 100 -19.75 -12.40 -9.55
C CYS A 100 -20.67 -12.84 -10.70
N HIS A 101 -20.67 -14.12 -11.06
CA HIS A 101 -21.58 -14.61 -12.09
C HIS A 101 -23.05 -14.52 -11.71
N LYS A 102 -23.38 -14.94 -10.48
CA LYS A 102 -24.74 -14.83 -9.96
C LYS A 102 -25.23 -13.36 -9.97
N PHE A 103 -24.36 -12.45 -9.62
CA PHE A 103 -24.65 -11.03 -9.57
C PHE A 103 -24.85 -10.42 -10.97
N ILE A 104 -24.06 -10.81 -11.97
CA ILE A 104 -24.23 -10.41 -13.38
C ILE A 104 -25.65 -10.75 -13.87
N ASP A 105 -26.14 -11.93 -13.52
CA ASP A 105 -27.46 -12.41 -13.94
C ASP A 105 -28.60 -11.74 -13.18
N GLN A 106 -28.37 -11.33 -11.92
CA GLN A 106 -29.41 -10.74 -11.06
C GLN A 106 -29.52 -9.21 -11.22
N ASP A 107 -28.41 -8.51 -11.40
CA ASP A 107 -28.36 -7.05 -11.58
C ASP A 107 -27.37 -6.65 -12.68
N PRO A 108 -27.76 -6.84 -13.96
CA PRO A 108 -26.89 -6.52 -15.10
C PRO A 108 -26.51 -5.04 -15.18
N GLU A 109 -27.38 -4.14 -14.73
CA GLU A 109 -27.12 -2.69 -14.79
C GLU A 109 -26.03 -2.28 -13.79
N LEU A 110 -26.11 -2.76 -12.54
CA LEU A 110 -25.09 -2.53 -11.53
C LEU A 110 -23.78 -3.21 -11.90
N TRP A 111 -23.83 -4.42 -12.45
CA TRP A 111 -22.66 -5.10 -12.97
C TRP A 111 -22.00 -4.32 -14.11
N GLU A 112 -22.76 -3.79 -15.06
CA GLU A 112 -22.24 -2.95 -16.12
C GLU A 112 -21.55 -1.70 -15.55
N LEU A 113 -22.14 -1.08 -14.52
CA LEU A 113 -21.53 0.03 -13.81
C LEU A 113 -20.17 -0.36 -13.22
N CYS A 114 -20.10 -1.50 -12.55
CA CYS A 114 -18.84 -2.02 -12.01
C CYS A 114 -17.83 -2.36 -13.11
N CYS A 115 -18.28 -2.90 -14.25
CA CYS A 115 -17.43 -3.21 -15.40
C CYS A 115 -16.92 -1.97 -16.14
N ARG A 116 -17.70 -0.89 -16.20
CA ARG A 116 -17.27 0.39 -16.75
C ARG A 116 -16.04 0.94 -16.02
N GLN A 117 -15.90 0.70 -14.74
CA GLN A 117 -14.72 1.05 -13.95
C GLN A 117 -13.45 0.36 -14.48
N ARG A 118 -13.60 -0.78 -15.13
CA ARG A 118 -12.51 -1.60 -15.69
C ARG A 118 -12.28 -1.38 -17.19
N SER A 119 -13.03 -0.49 -17.83
CA SER A 119 -12.73 -0.07 -19.20
C SER A 119 -11.38 0.68 -19.24
N GLU A 120 -10.60 0.51 -20.33
CA GLU A 120 -9.32 1.21 -20.48
C GLU A 120 -9.48 2.73 -20.29
N LEU A 121 -10.55 3.30 -20.79
CA LEU A 121 -10.81 4.73 -20.72
C LEU A 121 -11.12 5.17 -19.28
N PHE A 122 -11.92 4.38 -18.54
CA PHE A 122 -12.20 4.65 -17.13
C PHE A 122 -10.93 4.51 -16.28
N TYR A 123 -10.16 3.44 -16.49
CA TYR A 123 -8.89 3.22 -15.82
C TYR A 123 -7.89 4.38 -16.02
N LEU A 124 -7.81 4.94 -17.23
CA LEU A 124 -6.91 6.06 -17.52
C LEU A 124 -7.22 7.33 -16.73
N ILE A 125 -8.42 7.50 -16.23
CA ILE A 125 -8.84 8.72 -15.53
C ILE A 125 -9.21 8.48 -14.06
N CYS A 126 -9.81 7.35 -13.73
CA CYS A 126 -10.32 7.04 -12.40
C CYS A 126 -9.52 5.96 -11.67
N GLY A 127 -8.51 5.38 -12.33
CA GLY A 127 -7.75 4.26 -11.77
C GLY A 127 -8.55 2.98 -11.65
N GLU A 128 -7.96 2.00 -10.98
CA GLU A 128 -8.63 0.75 -10.64
C GLU A 128 -9.66 0.98 -9.53
N TYR A 129 -10.73 0.21 -9.61
CA TYR A 129 -11.58 -0.02 -8.47
C TYR A 129 -11.04 -1.26 -7.73
N ASN A 130 -10.37 -1.01 -6.64
CA ASN A 130 -9.91 -2.10 -5.80
C ASN A 130 -10.99 -2.42 -4.78
N ASP A 131 -11.28 -3.71 -4.65
CA ASP A 131 -11.91 -4.16 -3.45
C ASP A 131 -10.96 -3.92 -2.28
N THR A 132 -11.51 -3.66 -1.15
CA THR A 132 -10.86 -3.08 0.02
C THR A 132 -9.96 -4.04 0.79
N SER A 133 -9.55 -5.16 0.22
CA SER A 133 -8.92 -6.24 1.01
C SER A 133 -7.40 -6.33 0.89
N GLN A 134 -6.76 -5.45 0.12
CA GLN A 134 -5.35 -5.63 -0.22
C GLN A 134 -4.37 -4.93 0.73
N HIS A 135 -4.60 -3.73 1.18
CA HIS A 135 -3.64 -2.94 1.95
C HIS A 135 -3.97 -2.87 3.44
N PHE A 136 -4.36 -3.97 4.06
CA PHE A 136 -4.78 -3.99 5.45
C PHE A 136 -3.85 -4.78 6.37
N GLN A 137 -3.88 -4.38 7.64
CA GLN A 137 -3.28 -5.11 8.73
C GLN A 137 -4.28 -6.09 9.34
N MET A 138 -3.77 -7.24 9.76
CA MET A 138 -4.47 -8.08 10.73
C MET A 138 -4.25 -7.53 12.13
N ASN A 139 -5.31 -7.33 12.88
CA ASN A 139 -5.18 -7.02 14.29
C ASN A 139 -4.82 -8.26 15.10
N CYS A 140 -3.54 -8.46 15.36
CA CYS A 140 -3.09 -9.56 16.22
C CYS A 140 -3.20 -9.25 17.74
N ARG A 141 -3.49 -8.01 18.14
CA ARG A 141 -3.58 -7.63 19.58
C ARG A 141 -4.62 -8.43 20.35
N PRO A 142 -5.86 -8.63 19.87
CA PRO A 142 -6.82 -9.51 20.55
C PRO A 142 -6.29 -10.95 20.72
N ILE A 143 -5.52 -11.44 19.72
CA ILE A 143 -4.89 -12.75 19.80
C ILE A 143 -3.76 -12.75 20.84
N PHE A 144 -2.99 -11.68 20.93
CA PHE A 144 -1.93 -11.51 21.92
C PHE A 144 -2.45 -11.43 23.34
N GLU A 145 -3.64 -10.89 23.51
CA GLU A 145 -4.30 -10.75 24.82
C GLU A 145 -5.02 -12.02 25.26
N ASN A 146 -5.84 -12.61 24.40
CA ASN A 146 -6.80 -13.66 24.74
C ASN A 146 -6.74 -14.92 23.86
N GLY A 147 -5.89 -14.93 22.83
CA GLY A 147 -5.90 -15.96 21.78
C GLY A 147 -7.09 -15.80 20.81
N LEU A 148 -7.08 -16.55 19.70
CA LEU A 148 -8.25 -16.63 18.82
C LEU A 148 -9.49 -17.17 19.53
N ARG A 149 -9.28 -17.91 20.62
CA ARG A 149 -10.39 -18.37 21.46
C ARG A 149 -11.19 -17.18 22.01
N GLY A 150 -10.52 -16.15 22.51
CA GLY A 150 -11.22 -14.94 23.00
C GLY A 150 -12.04 -14.28 21.89
N VAL A 151 -11.47 -14.13 20.68
CA VAL A 151 -12.19 -13.58 19.53
C VAL A 151 -13.41 -14.45 19.15
N TYR A 152 -13.26 -15.78 19.22
CA TYR A 152 -14.35 -16.71 19.01
C TYR A 152 -15.45 -16.58 20.06
N GLU A 153 -15.07 -16.48 21.34
CA GLU A 153 -16.01 -16.33 22.46
C GLU A 153 -16.81 -15.02 22.35
N ASP A 154 -16.16 -13.92 21.95
CA ASP A 154 -16.82 -12.62 21.70
C ASP A 154 -17.83 -12.72 20.54
N ALA A 155 -17.45 -13.36 19.43
CA ALA A 155 -18.33 -13.58 18.29
C ALA A 155 -19.51 -14.50 18.63
N ALA A 156 -19.27 -15.57 19.39
CA ALA A 156 -20.30 -16.49 19.84
C ALA A 156 -21.29 -15.81 20.79
N ALA A 157 -20.81 -15.00 21.73
CA ALA A 157 -21.65 -14.22 22.62
C ALA A 157 -22.50 -13.18 21.86
N ALA A 158 -21.91 -12.53 20.83
CA ALA A 158 -22.65 -11.60 19.97
C ALA A 158 -23.73 -12.34 19.16
N LEU A 159 -23.46 -13.56 18.68
CA LEU A 159 -24.39 -14.42 17.96
C LEU A 159 -25.59 -14.83 18.81
N GLU A 160 -25.35 -15.18 20.08
CA GLU A 160 -26.42 -15.52 21.03
C GLU A 160 -27.32 -14.31 21.38
N ASN A 161 -26.77 -13.10 21.28
CA ASN A 161 -27.43 -11.83 21.65
C ASN A 161 -27.99 -11.06 20.45
N THR A 162 -28.38 -11.74 19.37
CA THR A 162 -29.05 -11.11 18.23
C THR A 162 -30.17 -11.98 17.69
N ASP A 163 -31.26 -11.34 17.24
CA ASP A 163 -32.34 -11.98 16.50
C ASP A 163 -32.33 -11.61 14.99
N ASN A 164 -31.47 -10.69 14.58
CA ASN A 164 -31.33 -10.26 13.20
C ASN A 164 -30.68 -11.37 12.36
N ALA A 165 -31.31 -11.77 11.28
CA ALA A 165 -30.85 -12.86 10.42
C ALA A 165 -29.49 -12.58 9.77
N ALA A 166 -29.28 -11.37 9.24
CA ALA A 166 -28.00 -10.99 8.61
C ALA A 166 -26.83 -10.96 9.63
N GLU A 167 -27.08 -10.44 10.83
CA GLU A 167 -26.08 -10.47 11.90
C GLU A 167 -25.72 -11.90 12.32
N LYS A 168 -26.74 -12.81 12.35
CA LYS A 168 -26.53 -14.24 12.64
C LYS A 168 -25.68 -14.92 11.57
N GLU A 169 -25.93 -14.63 10.30
CA GLU A 169 -25.15 -15.19 9.19
C GLU A 169 -23.69 -14.78 9.29
N PHE A 170 -23.41 -13.48 9.44
CA PHE A 170 -22.05 -12.96 9.61
C PHE A 170 -21.35 -13.61 10.81
N LEU A 171 -21.93 -13.52 12.00
CA LEU A 171 -21.30 -14.01 13.23
C LEU A 171 -21.12 -15.54 13.22
N SER A 172 -22.06 -16.29 12.62
CA SER A 172 -21.92 -17.72 12.41
C SER A 172 -20.75 -18.05 11.47
N ALA A 173 -20.58 -17.28 10.40
CA ALA A 173 -19.46 -17.44 9.48
C ALA A 173 -18.12 -17.14 10.17
N VAL A 174 -18.06 -16.09 11.01
CA VAL A 174 -16.89 -15.80 11.87
C VAL A 174 -16.54 -17.01 12.74
N CYS A 175 -17.51 -17.53 13.50
CA CYS A 175 -17.26 -18.67 14.41
C CYS A 175 -16.76 -19.90 13.64
N ASN A 176 -17.39 -20.24 12.51
CA ASN A 176 -16.96 -21.39 11.69
C ASN A 176 -15.56 -21.17 11.10
N GLY A 177 -15.26 -19.95 10.64
CA GLY A 177 -13.96 -19.58 10.09
C GLY A 177 -12.84 -19.73 11.11
N LEU A 178 -13.03 -19.18 12.32
CA LEU A 178 -12.02 -19.28 13.40
C LEU A 178 -11.76 -20.72 13.83
N LEU A 179 -12.78 -21.60 13.82
CA LEU A 179 -12.60 -23.03 14.06
C LEU A 179 -11.80 -23.70 12.93
N CYS A 180 -11.96 -23.26 11.68
CA CYS A 180 -11.14 -23.73 10.56
C CYS A 180 -9.67 -23.28 10.71
N VAL A 181 -9.42 -22.05 11.17
CA VAL A 181 -8.06 -21.57 11.49
C VAL A 181 -7.41 -22.43 12.56
N LYS A 182 -8.14 -22.73 13.66
CA LYS A 182 -7.70 -23.65 14.71
C LYS A 182 -7.31 -25.02 14.13
N LYS A 183 -8.15 -25.61 13.30
CA LYS A 183 -7.92 -26.91 12.67
C LYS A 183 -6.64 -26.90 11.83
N ILE A 184 -6.36 -25.84 11.08
CA ILE A 184 -5.12 -25.71 10.31
C ILE A 184 -3.92 -25.68 11.24
N SER A 185 -3.96 -24.95 12.36
CA SER A 185 -2.89 -24.93 13.34
C SER A 185 -2.61 -26.34 13.93
N GLU A 186 -3.66 -27.07 14.28
CA GLU A 186 -3.53 -28.46 14.77
C GLU A 186 -2.89 -29.39 13.71
N LYS A 187 -3.17 -29.17 12.43
CA LYS A 187 -2.52 -29.91 11.34
C LYS A 187 -1.02 -29.62 11.23
N PHE A 188 -0.59 -28.37 11.48
CA PHE A 188 0.85 -28.05 11.55
C PHE A 188 1.54 -28.81 12.68
N ALA A 189 0.90 -28.90 13.86
CA ALA A 189 1.44 -29.69 14.96
C ALA A 189 1.59 -31.17 14.60
N ALA A 190 0.55 -31.76 13.98
CA ALA A 190 0.58 -33.13 13.53
C ALA A 190 1.64 -33.40 12.45
N ALA A 191 1.79 -32.48 11.50
CA ALA A 191 2.82 -32.57 10.47
C ALA A 191 4.24 -32.50 11.07
N ALA A 192 4.44 -31.63 12.06
CA ALA A 192 5.71 -31.54 12.78
C ALA A 192 6.04 -32.84 13.53
N ASP A 193 5.03 -33.46 14.20
CA ASP A 193 5.21 -34.77 14.87
C ASP A 193 5.60 -35.88 13.89
N GLU A 194 4.99 -35.87 12.70
CA GLU A 194 5.33 -36.88 11.68
C GLU A 194 6.76 -36.69 11.16
N MET A 195 7.16 -35.41 10.92
CA MET A 195 8.53 -35.11 10.51
C MET A 195 9.56 -35.45 11.62
N LEU A 196 9.21 -35.27 12.89
CA LEU A 196 10.09 -35.61 14.02
C LEU A 196 10.42 -37.10 14.09
N LYS A 197 9.61 -37.99 13.50
CA LYS A 197 9.96 -39.42 13.39
C LYS A 197 11.19 -39.64 12.51
N LYS A 198 11.38 -38.75 11.48
CA LYS A 198 12.54 -38.80 10.59
C LYS A 198 13.71 -37.95 11.12
N PHE A 199 13.41 -36.83 11.77
CA PHE A 199 14.37 -35.85 12.28
C PHE A 199 14.22 -35.62 13.79
N PRO A 200 14.44 -36.63 14.66
CA PRO A 200 14.06 -36.58 16.10
C PRO A 200 14.85 -35.54 16.91
N SER A 201 15.97 -35.06 16.41
CA SER A 201 16.80 -34.04 17.06
C SER A 201 16.49 -32.60 16.57
N ASN A 202 15.67 -32.42 15.52
CA ASN A 202 15.39 -31.09 14.97
C ASN A 202 14.65 -30.21 15.99
N ALA A 203 15.30 -29.12 16.42
CA ALA A 203 14.78 -28.22 17.44
C ALA A 203 13.60 -27.38 16.92
N ASN A 204 13.62 -26.99 15.62
CA ASN A 204 12.56 -26.22 14.99
C ASN A 204 11.26 -27.04 14.96
N LEU A 205 11.30 -28.27 14.50
CA LEU A 205 10.13 -29.14 14.45
C LEU A 205 9.56 -29.43 15.86
N LYS A 206 10.42 -29.58 16.88
CA LYS A 206 9.96 -29.72 18.29
C LYS A 206 9.21 -28.46 18.74
N ARG A 207 9.75 -27.28 18.44
CA ARG A 207 9.12 -26.00 18.77
C ARG A 207 7.77 -25.86 18.06
N ILE A 208 7.72 -26.14 16.76
CA ILE A 208 6.47 -26.09 15.96
C ILE A 208 5.42 -27.05 16.54
N SER A 209 5.78 -28.31 16.80
CA SER A 209 4.86 -29.32 17.37
C SER A 209 4.19 -28.85 18.67
N VAL A 210 4.94 -28.19 19.56
CA VAL A 210 4.42 -27.67 20.83
C VAL A 210 3.59 -26.42 20.61
N SER A 211 4.11 -25.44 19.86
CA SER A 211 3.45 -24.14 19.68
C SER A 211 2.17 -24.24 18.86
N ALA A 212 2.16 -24.97 17.74
CA ALA A 212 1.01 -25.06 16.85
C ALA A 212 -0.19 -25.80 17.45
N ARG A 213 0.00 -26.60 18.52
CA ARG A 213 -1.11 -27.23 19.26
C ARG A 213 -1.97 -26.24 20.02
N ARG A 214 -1.40 -25.09 20.36
CA ARG A 214 -2.07 -24.11 21.21
C ARG A 214 -2.18 -22.72 20.58
N CYS A 215 -1.15 -22.27 19.91
CA CYS A 215 -1.12 -20.93 19.31
C CYS A 215 -1.44 -21.03 17.81
N PRO A 216 -2.28 -20.11 17.25
CA PRO A 216 -2.83 -18.89 17.86
C PRO A 216 -4.17 -19.07 18.61
N TRP A 217 -4.71 -20.30 18.76
CA TRP A 217 -5.98 -20.50 19.47
C TRP A 217 -5.91 -20.03 20.93
N GLU A 218 -4.85 -20.41 21.63
CA GLU A 218 -4.54 -19.86 22.94
C GLU A 218 -3.57 -18.68 22.80
N LYS A 219 -3.58 -17.80 23.79
CA LYS A 219 -2.66 -16.66 23.90
C LYS A 219 -1.19 -17.09 23.75
N PRO A 220 -0.38 -16.38 22.94
CA PRO A 220 1.06 -16.57 22.89
C PRO A 220 1.73 -16.43 24.27
N GLN A 221 2.72 -17.27 24.56
CA GLN A 221 3.45 -17.29 25.85
C GLN A 221 4.93 -16.93 25.70
N SER A 222 5.37 -16.62 24.50
CA SER A 222 6.75 -16.26 24.20
C SER A 222 6.83 -15.29 23.04
N PHE A 223 7.96 -14.62 22.93
CA PHE A 223 8.29 -13.77 21.78
C PHE A 223 8.19 -14.52 20.45
N TYR A 224 8.71 -15.76 20.42
CA TYR A 224 8.62 -16.60 19.24
C TYR A 224 7.16 -16.87 18.82
N GLU A 225 6.30 -17.24 19.76
CA GLU A 225 4.90 -17.55 19.46
C GLU A 225 4.13 -16.30 18.97
N ALA A 226 4.39 -15.15 19.57
CA ALA A 226 3.79 -13.90 19.14
C ALA A 226 4.26 -13.51 17.71
N LEU A 227 5.56 -13.63 17.43
CA LEU A 227 6.10 -13.37 16.09
C LEU A 227 5.58 -14.37 15.05
N ASN A 228 5.49 -15.67 15.40
CA ASN A 228 4.91 -16.69 14.50
C ASN A 228 3.42 -16.45 14.23
N THR A 229 2.68 -15.84 15.16
CA THR A 229 1.26 -15.53 14.98
C THR A 229 1.06 -14.62 13.77
N TYR A 230 1.92 -13.63 13.55
CA TYR A 230 1.87 -12.78 12.35
C TYR A 230 2.01 -13.60 11.06
N ALA A 231 3.03 -14.44 10.96
CA ALA A 231 3.28 -15.27 9.79
C ALA A 231 2.11 -16.24 9.51
N PHE A 232 1.65 -16.92 10.57
CA PHE A 232 0.57 -17.90 10.48
C PHE A 232 -0.75 -17.26 10.06
N MET A 233 -1.20 -16.22 10.78
CA MET A 233 -2.49 -15.58 10.53
C MET A 233 -2.54 -14.96 9.14
N ARG A 234 -1.49 -14.24 8.74
CA ARG A 234 -1.38 -13.68 7.40
C ARG A 234 -1.61 -14.72 6.31
N LYS A 235 -0.88 -15.83 6.36
CA LYS A 235 -0.97 -16.90 5.35
C LYS A 235 -2.30 -17.63 5.38
N VAL A 236 -2.81 -17.93 6.58
CA VAL A 236 -4.04 -18.72 6.73
C VAL A 236 -5.27 -17.92 6.32
N ILE A 237 -5.36 -16.63 6.68
CA ILE A 237 -6.45 -15.76 6.23
C ILE A 237 -6.41 -15.63 4.71
N GLY A 238 -5.24 -15.35 4.13
CA GLY A 238 -5.07 -15.28 2.68
C GLY A 238 -5.51 -16.57 1.97
N SER A 239 -5.18 -17.73 2.55
CA SER A 239 -5.58 -19.02 1.99
C SER A 239 -7.09 -19.28 2.08
N LEU A 240 -7.73 -18.89 3.19
CA LEU A 240 -9.15 -19.15 3.45
C LEU A 240 -10.07 -18.15 2.75
N GLU A 241 -9.72 -16.87 2.74
CA GLU A 241 -10.58 -15.77 2.26
C GLU A 241 -10.16 -15.22 0.90
N GLY A 242 -8.98 -15.57 0.43
CA GLY A 242 -8.48 -15.04 -0.83
C GLY A 242 -8.00 -13.58 -0.74
N VAL A 243 -7.75 -13.10 0.47
CA VAL A 243 -7.24 -11.76 0.73
C VAL A 243 -5.86 -11.81 1.35
N GLY A 244 -5.09 -10.78 1.16
CA GLY A 244 -3.73 -10.72 1.68
C GLY A 244 -3.55 -9.58 2.66
N PRO A 245 -3.74 -9.81 3.99
CA PRO A 245 -3.23 -8.86 4.95
C PRO A 245 -1.73 -8.72 4.75
N ASN A 246 -1.28 -7.55 4.31
CA ASN A 246 0.09 -7.40 3.83
C ASN A 246 1.00 -6.61 4.77
N THR A 247 0.49 -6.12 5.90
CA THR A 247 1.33 -5.47 6.90
C THR A 247 1.31 -6.20 8.24
N PHE A 248 2.48 -6.20 8.90
CA PHE A 248 2.63 -6.73 10.26
C PHE A 248 2.42 -5.65 11.33
N GLY A 249 2.10 -4.41 10.94
CA GLY A 249 1.86 -3.32 11.86
C GLY A 249 3.10 -2.90 12.63
N ARG A 250 2.89 -2.42 13.85
CA ARG A 250 3.91 -1.84 14.74
C ARG A 250 4.63 -2.93 15.54
N VAL A 251 5.49 -3.69 14.85
CA VAL A 251 6.11 -4.90 15.43
C VAL A 251 6.99 -4.63 16.65
N ASP A 252 7.65 -3.49 16.72
CA ASP A 252 8.48 -3.10 17.87
C ASP A 252 7.67 -2.63 19.08
N MET A 253 6.41 -2.29 18.90
CA MET A 253 5.47 -1.97 19.96
C MET A 253 4.70 -3.22 20.40
N ASP A 254 4.09 -3.91 19.46
CA ASP A 254 3.15 -5.00 19.74
C ASP A 254 3.86 -6.25 20.31
N LEU A 255 5.10 -6.50 19.87
CA LEU A 255 5.89 -7.66 20.32
C LEU A 255 6.77 -7.38 21.54
N TYR A 256 7.00 -6.09 21.89
CA TYR A 256 7.93 -5.74 22.97
C TYR A 256 7.57 -6.36 24.32
N PRO A 257 6.30 -6.44 24.74
CA PRO A 257 5.96 -7.09 26.03
C PRO A 257 6.39 -8.57 26.11
N PHE A 258 6.30 -9.30 25.01
CA PHE A 258 6.74 -10.71 24.94
C PHE A 258 8.25 -10.83 24.97
N TYR A 259 8.94 -9.98 24.19
CA TYR A 259 10.39 -9.89 24.16
C TYR A 259 10.95 -9.57 25.54
N GLU A 260 10.46 -8.48 26.15
CA GLU A 260 10.92 -8.03 27.47
C GLU A 260 10.70 -9.12 28.54
N SER A 261 9.55 -9.80 28.52
CA SER A 261 9.25 -10.90 29.46
C SER A 261 10.21 -12.07 29.29
N ASP A 262 10.49 -12.48 28.06
CA ASP A 262 11.39 -13.62 27.79
C ASP A 262 12.85 -13.29 28.11
N ILE A 263 13.32 -12.05 27.84
CA ILE A 263 14.65 -11.57 28.24
C ILE A 263 14.77 -11.53 29.78
N LYS A 264 13.81 -10.91 30.49
CA LYS A 264 13.83 -10.79 31.94
C LYS A 264 13.78 -12.16 32.65
N SER A 265 13.07 -13.13 32.08
CA SER A 265 12.98 -14.49 32.61
C SER A 265 14.15 -15.38 32.21
N GLY A 266 15.06 -14.92 31.36
CA GLY A 266 16.20 -15.69 30.86
C GLY A 266 15.83 -16.82 29.88
N LYS A 267 14.62 -16.81 29.34
CA LYS A 267 14.15 -17.75 28.30
C LYS A 267 14.70 -17.42 26.91
N LEU A 268 15.08 -16.17 26.70
CA LEU A 268 15.56 -15.64 25.43
C LEU A 268 16.77 -14.75 25.69
N THR A 269 17.78 -14.86 24.86
CA THR A 269 18.90 -13.91 24.79
C THR A 269 18.67 -12.92 23.65
N LYS A 270 19.33 -11.75 23.71
CA LYS A 270 19.28 -10.77 22.60
C LYS A 270 19.77 -11.37 21.27
N GLN A 271 20.75 -12.28 21.32
CA GLN A 271 21.26 -12.94 20.13
C GLN A 271 20.25 -13.92 19.53
N GLU A 272 19.56 -14.70 20.36
CA GLU A 272 18.50 -15.59 19.90
C GLU A 272 17.29 -14.81 19.35
N ALA A 273 16.93 -13.67 19.97
CA ALA A 273 15.91 -12.78 19.44
C ALA A 273 16.28 -12.25 18.06
N PHE A 274 17.51 -11.76 17.90
CA PHE A 274 18.05 -11.33 16.61
C PHE A 274 17.96 -12.43 15.55
N GLU A 275 18.34 -13.67 15.90
CA GLU A 275 18.31 -14.81 14.99
C GLU A 275 16.88 -15.16 14.53
N VAL A 276 15.93 -15.13 15.46
CA VAL A 276 14.51 -15.40 15.16
C VAL A 276 13.92 -14.29 14.29
N ILE A 277 14.25 -13.01 14.55
CA ILE A 277 13.84 -11.89 13.72
C ILE A 277 14.44 -12.01 12.30
N SER A 278 15.75 -12.33 12.21
CA SER A 278 16.40 -12.53 10.91
C SER A 278 15.70 -13.62 10.10
N GLN A 279 15.40 -14.76 10.72
CA GLN A 279 14.69 -15.86 10.06
C GLN A 279 13.26 -15.48 9.65
N PHE A 280 12.56 -14.65 10.45
CA PHE A 280 11.24 -14.12 10.11
C PHE A 280 11.29 -13.25 8.87
N LEU A 281 12.20 -12.28 8.83
CA LEU A 281 12.36 -11.39 7.69
C LEU A 281 12.77 -12.17 6.42
N ILE A 282 13.74 -13.08 6.51
CA ILE A 282 14.15 -13.95 5.41
C ILE A 282 12.98 -14.77 4.86
N THR A 283 12.07 -15.22 5.73
CA THR A 283 10.89 -16.00 5.32
C THR A 283 10.05 -15.24 4.30
N PHE A 284 9.84 -13.95 4.50
CA PHE A 284 9.07 -13.13 3.57
C PHE A 284 9.89 -12.56 2.42
N ASP A 285 11.17 -12.28 2.63
CA ASP A 285 12.07 -11.83 1.56
C ASP A 285 12.29 -12.89 0.46
N CYS A 286 12.05 -14.15 0.77
CA CYS A 286 12.16 -15.24 -0.19
C CYS A 286 10.87 -15.56 -0.97
N HIS A 287 9.76 -14.86 -0.71
CA HIS A 287 8.54 -15.04 -1.48
C HIS A 287 8.68 -14.42 -2.88
N TYR A 288 8.01 -15.03 -3.87
CA TYR A 288 7.91 -14.48 -5.21
C TYR A 288 6.64 -13.65 -5.34
N ASP A 289 6.75 -12.51 -6.01
CA ASP A 289 5.63 -11.65 -6.35
C ASP A 289 5.50 -11.53 -7.88
N HIS A 290 4.29 -11.73 -8.38
CA HIS A 290 4.02 -11.65 -9.80
C HIS A 290 4.21 -10.22 -10.34
N ASP A 291 3.81 -9.22 -9.59
CA ASP A 291 3.87 -7.81 -10.00
C ASP A 291 5.31 -7.31 -10.14
N MET A 292 6.23 -7.83 -9.35
CA MET A 292 7.66 -7.50 -9.46
C MET A 292 8.26 -7.91 -10.78
N LYS A 293 7.72 -8.94 -11.44
CA LYS A 293 8.14 -9.33 -12.79
C LYS A 293 7.88 -8.25 -13.82
N MET A 294 6.81 -7.47 -13.65
CA MET A 294 6.44 -6.38 -14.55
C MET A 294 7.47 -5.26 -14.54
N VAL A 295 8.13 -5.03 -13.41
CA VAL A 295 9.20 -4.03 -13.25
C VAL A 295 10.61 -4.63 -13.41
N GLY A 296 10.73 -5.93 -13.74
CA GLY A 296 12.00 -6.60 -13.97
C GLY A 296 12.69 -7.12 -12.71
N TYR A 297 11.97 -7.22 -11.59
CA TYR A 297 12.47 -7.73 -10.32
C TYR A 297 11.51 -8.78 -9.77
N ALA A 298 11.86 -10.05 -9.79
CA ALA A 298 10.88 -11.16 -9.79
C ALA A 298 10.99 -12.15 -8.63
N ASP A 299 11.78 -11.87 -7.60
CA ASP A 299 12.08 -12.86 -6.58
C ASP A 299 11.70 -12.45 -5.13
N HIS A 300 10.79 -11.48 -4.99
CA HIS A 300 10.30 -11.03 -3.70
C HIS A 300 8.80 -10.70 -3.74
N GLU A 301 8.15 -10.75 -2.60
CA GLU A 301 6.76 -10.33 -2.43
C GLU A 301 6.70 -8.82 -2.17
N LEU A 302 5.98 -8.09 -3.03
CA LEU A 302 6.01 -6.63 -3.10
C LEU A 302 5.38 -5.93 -1.89
N GLU A 303 4.27 -6.46 -1.36
CA GLU A 303 3.36 -5.68 -0.53
C GLU A 303 3.57 -5.83 0.99
N ASN A 304 4.39 -6.78 1.42
CA ASN A 304 4.66 -6.93 2.85
C ASN A 304 5.36 -5.71 3.44
N THR A 305 4.86 -5.25 4.59
CA THR A 305 5.45 -4.12 5.33
C THR A 305 5.50 -4.40 6.83
N TYR A 306 6.35 -3.67 7.53
CA TYR A 306 6.30 -3.52 8.98
C TYR A 306 6.74 -2.12 9.40
N VAL A 307 6.21 -1.65 10.52
CA VAL A 307 6.40 -0.28 11.01
C VAL A 307 7.23 -0.30 12.28
N LEU A 308 8.20 0.60 12.36
CA LEU A 308 9.05 0.82 13.52
C LEU A 308 9.00 2.29 13.99
N GLY A 309 9.23 2.50 15.26
CA GLY A 309 9.35 3.84 15.84
C GLY A 309 8.01 4.57 15.97
N GLY A 310 8.04 5.87 15.74
CA GLY A 310 6.88 6.74 15.97
C GLY A 310 6.73 7.16 17.42
N CYS A 311 5.52 7.14 17.93
CA CYS A 311 5.24 7.49 19.33
C CYS A 311 4.34 6.46 20.03
N ASP A 312 4.33 6.50 21.36
CA ASP A 312 3.38 5.79 22.21
C ASP A 312 2.03 6.54 22.33
N SER A 313 1.12 6.02 23.14
CA SER A 313 -0.20 6.64 23.39
C SER A 313 -0.11 8.03 24.02
N ASP A 314 0.97 8.32 24.74
CA ASP A 314 1.22 9.64 25.34
C ASP A 314 1.90 10.63 24.37
N GLY A 315 2.24 10.18 23.15
CA GLY A 315 2.96 10.98 22.16
C GLY A 315 4.48 11.05 22.38
N LYS A 316 5.03 10.20 23.24
CA LYS A 316 6.48 10.12 23.45
C LYS A 316 7.12 9.27 22.35
N PRO A 317 8.31 9.66 21.84
CA PRO A 317 9.01 8.87 20.85
C PRO A 317 9.22 7.42 21.28
N LEU A 318 8.85 6.48 20.42
CA LEU A 318 9.06 5.04 20.62
C LEU A 318 10.41 4.63 20.02
N PHE A 319 11.31 4.17 20.86
CA PHE A 319 12.57 3.57 20.46
C PHE A 319 13.01 2.58 21.55
N ASN A 320 13.05 1.31 21.23
CA ASN A 320 13.38 0.24 22.16
C ASN A 320 14.38 -0.77 21.55
N GLU A 321 14.83 -1.73 22.36
CA GLU A 321 15.77 -2.76 21.90
C GLU A 321 15.25 -3.58 20.71
N LEU A 322 13.95 -3.78 20.62
CA LEU A 322 13.35 -4.53 19.52
C LEU A 322 13.39 -3.75 18.21
N THR A 323 13.18 -2.41 18.26
CA THR A 323 13.40 -1.50 17.13
C THR A 323 14.82 -1.67 16.57
N GLU A 324 15.83 -1.65 17.46
CA GLU A 324 17.24 -1.82 17.07
C GLU A 324 17.48 -3.21 16.44
N LEU A 325 16.92 -4.27 17.01
CA LEU A 325 17.09 -5.64 16.50
C LEU A 325 16.47 -5.85 15.11
N PHE A 326 15.29 -5.27 14.85
CA PHE A 326 14.68 -5.33 13.53
C PHE A 326 15.49 -4.56 12.49
N LEU A 327 15.94 -3.33 12.80
CA LEU A 327 16.81 -2.54 11.93
C LEU A 327 18.12 -3.25 11.62
N ARG A 328 18.73 -3.84 12.62
CA ARG A 328 19.96 -4.62 12.49
C ARG A 328 19.74 -5.87 11.62
N ALA A 329 18.68 -6.62 11.83
CA ALA A 329 18.37 -7.82 11.05
C ALA A 329 18.10 -7.48 9.58
N ASN A 330 17.31 -6.41 9.31
CA ASN A 330 17.10 -5.92 7.96
C ASN A 330 18.41 -5.63 7.23
N ARG A 331 19.32 -4.92 7.89
CA ARG A 331 20.62 -4.54 7.31
C ARG A 331 21.57 -5.73 7.11
N GLU A 332 21.78 -6.57 8.15
CA GLU A 332 22.74 -7.66 8.11
C GLU A 332 22.35 -8.77 7.12
N GLU A 333 21.03 -9.06 6.99
CA GLU A 333 20.51 -10.05 6.04
C GLU A 333 20.18 -9.43 4.66
N LYS A 334 20.36 -8.10 4.49
CA LYS A 334 20.10 -7.36 3.23
C LYS A 334 18.66 -7.52 2.75
N ILE A 335 17.72 -7.44 3.69
CA ILE A 335 16.28 -7.62 3.43
C ILE A 335 15.76 -6.45 2.58
N ILE A 336 15.04 -6.78 1.52
CA ILE A 336 14.31 -5.82 0.69
C ILE A 336 12.83 -5.86 1.04
N PHE A 337 12.29 -7.05 1.24
CA PHE A 337 10.93 -7.31 1.68
C PHE A 337 10.92 -8.22 2.92
N PRO A 338 10.06 -7.96 3.90
CA PRO A 338 9.05 -6.88 3.98
C PRO A 338 9.67 -5.49 3.93
N LYS A 339 8.95 -4.55 3.31
CA LYS A 339 9.36 -3.13 3.29
C LYS A 339 9.37 -2.59 4.72
N ILE A 340 10.42 -1.85 5.05
CA ILE A 340 10.57 -1.26 6.36
C ILE A 340 10.12 0.21 6.34
N ILE A 341 9.23 0.54 7.26
CA ILE A 341 8.69 1.87 7.44
C ILE A 341 9.11 2.39 8.81
N CYS A 342 9.83 3.50 8.82
CA CYS A 342 10.32 4.12 10.04
C CYS A 342 9.57 5.42 10.29
N ARG A 343 8.71 5.43 11.31
CA ARG A 343 8.02 6.63 11.76
C ARG A 343 8.98 7.51 12.54
N PHE A 344 9.00 8.79 12.24
CA PHE A 344 9.85 9.77 12.92
C PHE A 344 9.09 11.07 13.21
N SER A 345 9.65 11.86 14.11
CA SER A 345 9.19 13.22 14.43
C SER A 345 10.40 14.11 14.71
N LYS A 346 10.18 15.41 14.82
CA LYS A 346 11.23 16.35 15.28
C LYS A 346 11.82 16.00 16.66
N ASN A 347 11.06 15.25 17.49
CA ASN A 347 11.47 14.82 18.82
C ASN A 347 12.14 13.43 18.84
N SER A 348 12.30 12.77 17.71
CA SER A 348 12.95 11.46 17.64
C SER A 348 14.38 11.50 18.19
N PRO A 349 14.81 10.49 18.99
CA PRO A 349 16.17 10.41 19.49
C PRO A 349 17.21 10.39 18.35
N LYS A 350 18.36 11.05 18.56
CA LYS A 350 19.43 11.04 17.53
C LYS A 350 19.87 9.63 17.20
N GLU A 351 20.02 8.79 18.21
CA GLU A 351 20.43 7.39 18.05
C GLU A 351 19.49 6.62 17.12
N TYR A 352 18.17 6.86 17.22
CA TYR A 352 17.20 6.28 16.30
C TYR A 352 17.36 6.82 14.88
N LEU A 353 17.48 8.15 14.73
CA LEU A 353 17.67 8.78 13.42
C LEU A 353 18.96 8.31 12.74
N ASP A 354 20.05 8.16 13.48
CA ASP A 354 21.32 7.63 12.96
C ASP A 354 21.13 6.18 12.43
N LEU A 355 20.43 5.32 13.19
CA LEU A 355 20.20 3.93 12.80
C LEU A 355 19.36 3.80 11.52
N ILE A 356 18.32 4.62 11.35
CA ILE A 356 17.48 4.57 10.15
C ILE A 356 18.16 5.24 8.94
N ASN A 357 19.07 6.19 9.15
CA ASN A 357 19.79 6.87 8.08
C ASN A 357 21.03 6.10 7.59
N GLU A 358 21.63 5.28 8.45
CA GLU A 358 22.88 4.57 8.12
C GLU A 358 22.78 3.74 6.81
N PRO A 359 21.73 2.92 6.56
CA PRO A 359 21.62 2.20 5.30
C PRO A 359 21.54 3.12 4.08
N VAL A 360 20.79 4.21 4.18
CA VAL A 360 20.49 5.12 3.07
C VAL A 360 21.76 5.88 2.64
N VAL A 361 22.54 6.41 3.60
CA VAL A 361 23.79 7.12 3.29
C VAL A 361 24.86 6.18 2.72
N HIS A 362 24.72 4.87 2.88
CA HIS A 362 25.59 3.86 2.30
C HIS A 362 25.05 3.25 0.99
N GLY A 363 24.01 3.86 0.38
CA GLY A 363 23.45 3.43 -0.91
C GLY A 363 22.54 2.21 -0.83
N THR A 364 21.99 1.93 0.36
CA THR A 364 21.02 0.87 0.59
C THR A 364 19.68 1.48 1.01
N SER A 365 18.95 2.00 0.03
CA SER A 365 17.68 2.73 0.26
C SER A 365 16.51 1.77 0.42
N THR A 366 16.41 1.12 1.58
CA THR A 366 15.30 0.20 1.91
C THR A 366 14.22 0.84 2.78
N ILE A 367 14.49 1.99 3.41
CA ILE A 367 13.62 2.62 4.40
C ILE A 367 12.68 3.62 3.76
N LEU A 368 11.40 3.55 4.13
CA LEU A 368 10.42 4.62 3.98
C LEU A 368 10.34 5.41 5.28
N TYR A 369 10.46 6.71 5.18
CA TYR A 369 10.36 7.63 6.32
C TYR A 369 8.94 8.21 6.39
N GLN A 370 8.30 8.06 7.53
CA GLN A 370 6.96 8.59 7.79
C GLN A 370 6.97 9.58 8.93
N ASN A 371 6.51 10.80 8.69
CA ASN A 371 6.57 11.93 9.61
C ASN A 371 5.32 12.02 10.49
N ASP A 372 5.46 11.74 11.77
CA ASP A 372 4.38 11.83 12.76
C ASP A 372 3.85 13.26 12.95
N ASP A 373 4.72 14.26 12.81
CA ASP A 373 4.34 15.68 12.99
C ASP A 373 3.37 16.18 11.88
N ALA A 374 3.36 15.53 10.72
CA ALA A 374 2.40 15.79 9.65
C ALA A 374 1.20 14.83 9.71
N THR A 375 1.46 13.53 9.83
CA THR A 375 0.45 12.47 9.70
C THR A 375 -0.60 12.51 10.83
N ILE A 376 -0.17 12.66 12.08
CA ILE A 376 -1.09 12.62 13.23
C ILE A 376 -2.10 13.78 13.17
N PRO A 377 -1.70 15.05 12.94
CA PRO A 377 -2.67 16.14 12.78
C PRO A 377 -3.61 15.95 11.59
N ALA A 378 -3.15 15.40 10.47
CA ALA A 378 -3.99 15.13 9.31
C ALA A 378 -5.09 14.10 9.62
N LEU A 379 -4.74 12.99 10.26
CA LEU A 379 -5.69 11.98 10.71
C LEU A 379 -6.70 12.53 11.72
N ILE A 380 -6.26 13.34 12.68
CA ILE A 380 -7.18 13.99 13.65
C ILE A 380 -8.16 14.92 12.91
N ARG A 381 -7.70 15.70 11.95
CA ARG A 381 -8.56 16.57 11.15
C ARG A 381 -9.56 15.78 10.30
N SER A 382 -9.19 14.58 9.81
CA SER A 382 -10.12 13.70 9.10
C SER A 382 -11.19 13.11 10.02
N GLY A 383 -11.02 13.17 11.35
CA GLY A 383 -11.99 12.72 12.35
C GLY A 383 -11.56 11.49 13.14
N VAL A 384 -10.33 11.05 12.96
CA VAL A 384 -9.74 9.98 13.77
C VAL A 384 -9.48 10.49 15.19
N THR A 385 -9.70 9.68 16.21
CA THR A 385 -9.35 10.04 17.59
C THR A 385 -7.85 10.21 17.74
N GLU A 386 -7.39 11.02 18.70
CA GLU A 386 -5.97 11.24 18.92
C GLU A 386 -5.23 9.94 19.28
N GLU A 387 -5.87 9.05 20.03
CA GLU A 387 -5.35 7.73 20.37
C GLU A 387 -5.12 6.87 19.13
N ASP A 388 -6.13 6.71 18.29
CA ASP A 388 -6.03 5.93 17.05
C ASP A 388 -5.08 6.59 16.04
N ALA A 389 -5.05 7.94 15.99
CA ALA A 389 -4.14 8.68 15.12
C ALA A 389 -2.67 8.50 15.53
N ARG A 390 -2.34 8.44 16.83
CA ARG A 390 -1.00 8.12 17.30
C ARG A 390 -0.59 6.68 17.03
N ASP A 391 -1.57 5.79 16.94
CA ASP A 391 -1.35 4.38 16.66
C ASP A 391 -1.44 4.02 15.18
N TYR A 392 -1.40 4.98 14.28
CA TYR A 392 -1.46 4.73 12.85
C TYR A 392 -0.33 3.83 12.36
N ILE A 393 -0.59 3.13 11.28
CA ILE A 393 0.38 2.32 10.53
C ILE A 393 0.49 2.82 9.09
N VAL A 394 1.46 2.30 8.39
CA VAL A 394 1.59 2.48 6.94
C VAL A 394 1.58 1.11 6.28
N THR A 395 0.74 0.95 5.28
CA THR A 395 0.51 -0.31 4.59
C THR A 395 0.94 -0.23 3.14
N GLY A 396 1.14 -1.34 2.50
CA GLY A 396 1.49 -1.40 1.08
C GLY A 396 2.71 -0.54 0.74
N CYS A 397 2.51 0.44 -0.12
CA CYS A 397 3.57 1.37 -0.54
C CYS A 397 3.80 2.48 0.47
N TRP A 398 2.74 3.18 0.87
CA TRP A 398 2.74 4.25 1.87
C TRP A 398 1.35 4.65 2.39
N GLY A 399 0.38 3.72 2.25
CA GLY A 399 -1.00 3.92 2.69
C GLY A 399 -1.11 4.11 4.20
N MET A 400 -1.50 5.31 4.64
CA MET A 400 -1.74 5.58 6.04
C MET A 400 -3.06 5.00 6.50
N GLN A 401 -3.03 4.27 7.60
CA GLN A 401 -4.25 3.70 8.18
C GLN A 401 -4.22 3.79 9.70
N THR A 402 -5.40 3.92 10.29
CA THR A 402 -5.56 3.63 11.71
C THR A 402 -5.34 2.15 11.94
N ASN A 403 -4.55 1.80 12.94
CA ASN A 403 -4.16 0.42 13.22
C ASN A 403 -5.38 -0.50 13.45
N CYS A 404 -5.78 -1.23 12.42
CA CYS A 404 -6.93 -2.15 12.42
C CYS A 404 -8.29 -1.54 12.78
N ALA A 405 -8.43 -0.24 12.70
CA ALA A 405 -9.68 0.44 13.06
C ALA A 405 -10.34 1.15 11.85
N GLY A 406 -9.59 1.38 10.78
CA GLY A 406 -10.05 2.11 9.60
C GLY A 406 -10.11 1.26 8.33
N MET A 407 -10.93 1.74 7.41
CA MET A 407 -11.08 1.17 6.07
C MET A 407 -10.32 1.97 5.02
N MET A 408 -9.46 2.91 5.42
CA MET A 408 -8.76 3.71 4.47
C MET A 408 -7.83 2.83 3.64
N ASP A 409 -8.32 2.45 2.49
CA ASP A 409 -7.50 1.81 1.47
C ASP A 409 -7.01 2.89 0.52
N GLY A 410 -5.72 2.97 0.41
CA GLY A 410 -5.06 3.93 -0.42
C GLY A 410 -5.11 3.69 -1.92
N ALA A 411 -5.86 2.76 -2.41
CA ALA A 411 -5.71 2.32 -3.80
C ALA A 411 -6.63 3.01 -4.82
N PHE A 412 -7.30 4.09 -4.46
CA PHE A 412 -8.18 4.80 -5.38
C PHE A 412 -7.44 5.91 -6.15
N TYR A 413 -6.71 5.55 -7.17
CA TYR A 413 -6.05 6.52 -8.03
C TYR A 413 -7.04 7.36 -8.83
N VAL A 414 -6.75 8.67 -8.93
CA VAL A 414 -7.51 9.61 -9.75
C VAL A 414 -6.53 10.44 -10.60
N ASN A 415 -6.60 10.26 -11.90
CA ASN A 415 -5.70 10.94 -12.84
C ASN A 415 -6.17 12.37 -13.15
N LEU A 416 -5.79 13.31 -12.29
CA LEU A 416 -6.10 14.73 -12.51
C LEU A 416 -5.49 15.24 -13.82
N LEU A 417 -4.28 14.78 -14.14
CA LEU A 417 -3.58 15.25 -15.33
C LEU A 417 -4.27 14.80 -16.62
N LYS A 418 -4.94 13.63 -16.62
CA LYS A 418 -5.73 13.20 -17.77
C LYS A 418 -7.00 14.01 -17.97
N ALA A 419 -7.69 14.34 -16.88
CA ALA A 419 -8.82 15.27 -16.94
C ALA A 419 -8.38 16.66 -17.43
N PHE A 420 -7.23 17.14 -16.95
CA PHE A 420 -6.62 18.38 -17.41
C PHE A 420 -6.22 18.32 -18.90
N GLU A 421 -5.67 17.20 -19.36
CA GLU A 421 -5.37 16.98 -20.79
C GLU A 421 -6.62 17.12 -21.65
N TYR A 422 -7.76 16.55 -21.22
CA TYR A 422 -8.99 16.62 -21.99
C TYR A 422 -9.46 18.07 -22.22
N GLN A 423 -9.34 18.94 -21.22
CA GLN A 423 -9.67 20.36 -21.40
C GLN A 423 -8.67 21.12 -22.30
N ILE A 424 -7.38 20.75 -22.28
CA ILE A 424 -6.32 21.35 -23.09
C ILE A 424 -6.48 20.96 -24.57
N HIS A 425 -6.72 19.68 -24.84
CA HIS A 425 -6.83 19.13 -26.20
C HIS A 425 -8.25 19.18 -26.78
N ASN A 426 -9.19 19.82 -26.09
CA ASN A 426 -10.60 19.89 -26.48
C ASN A 426 -11.24 18.52 -26.71
N ARG A 427 -10.88 17.55 -25.85
CA ARG A 427 -11.38 16.17 -25.86
C ARG A 427 -12.45 15.95 -24.78
N THR A 428 -13.30 16.94 -24.57
CA THR A 428 -14.21 17.06 -23.45
C THR A 428 -15.35 16.05 -23.45
N ASP A 429 -15.62 15.44 -24.60
CA ASP A 429 -16.67 14.42 -24.77
C ASP A 429 -16.21 12.98 -24.55
N MET A 430 -14.94 12.76 -24.28
CA MET A 430 -14.39 11.39 -24.18
C MET A 430 -15.02 10.53 -23.08
N MET A 431 -15.50 11.17 -22.00
CA MET A 431 -16.09 10.48 -20.85
C MET A 431 -17.60 10.75 -20.67
N LYS A 432 -18.25 11.33 -21.66
CA LYS A 432 -19.67 11.69 -21.56
C LYS A 432 -20.60 10.48 -21.32
N ASP A 433 -20.24 9.32 -21.87
CA ASP A 433 -21.04 8.10 -21.76
C ASP A 433 -21.07 7.54 -20.33
N VAL A 434 -20.12 7.97 -19.47
CA VAL A 434 -20.12 7.67 -18.02
C VAL A 434 -20.49 8.90 -17.17
N GLY A 435 -21.11 9.92 -17.78
CA GLY A 435 -21.60 11.11 -17.09
C GLY A 435 -20.57 12.23 -16.88
N MET A 436 -19.31 12.04 -17.27
CA MET A 436 -18.26 13.04 -17.10
C MET A 436 -18.21 13.99 -18.29
N HIS A 437 -18.59 15.24 -18.06
CA HIS A 437 -18.54 16.30 -19.05
C HIS A 437 -17.53 17.36 -18.62
N PHE A 438 -16.46 17.52 -19.40
CA PHE A 438 -15.43 18.52 -19.16
C PHE A 438 -15.61 19.75 -20.06
N ALA A 439 -15.27 20.92 -19.55
CA ALA A 439 -15.27 22.15 -20.32
C ALA A 439 -13.86 22.46 -20.87
N PRO A 440 -13.71 22.91 -22.12
CA PRO A 440 -12.43 23.37 -22.65
C PRO A 440 -12.08 24.78 -22.12
N ILE A 441 -10.79 25.12 -22.16
CA ILE A 441 -10.32 26.47 -21.75
C ILE A 441 -10.08 27.42 -22.90
N ASP A 442 -10.37 27.01 -24.14
CA ASP A 442 -10.05 27.79 -25.36
C ASP A 442 -10.57 29.21 -25.36
N GLY A 443 -11.72 29.46 -24.73
CA GLY A 443 -12.36 30.78 -24.69
C GLY A 443 -12.06 31.61 -23.45
N ALA A 444 -11.20 31.14 -22.56
CA ALA A 444 -10.91 31.83 -21.31
C ALA A 444 -10.24 33.19 -21.56
N VAL A 445 -10.78 34.23 -20.93
CA VAL A 445 -10.35 35.63 -21.16
C VAL A 445 -9.29 36.10 -20.16
N ASP A 446 -9.17 35.39 -19.03
CA ASP A 446 -8.16 35.63 -18.00
C ASP A 446 -7.74 34.31 -17.30
N PHE A 447 -6.73 34.38 -16.45
CA PHE A 447 -6.23 33.22 -15.73
C PHE A 447 -7.26 32.67 -14.73
N GLU A 448 -8.04 33.51 -14.10
CA GLU A 448 -9.04 33.07 -13.12
C GLU A 448 -10.15 32.25 -13.80
N GLU A 449 -10.49 32.56 -15.04
CA GLU A 449 -11.41 31.71 -15.80
C GLU A 449 -10.82 30.36 -16.16
N VAL A 450 -9.54 30.29 -16.58
CA VAL A 450 -8.82 29.04 -16.79
C VAL A 450 -8.83 28.18 -15.50
N TYR A 451 -8.48 28.80 -14.38
CA TYR A 451 -8.45 28.16 -13.08
C TYR A 451 -9.84 27.63 -12.66
N ARG A 452 -10.88 28.46 -12.80
CA ARG A 452 -12.26 28.07 -12.46
C ARG A 452 -12.76 26.90 -13.31
N ILE A 453 -12.46 26.90 -14.62
CA ILE A 453 -12.82 25.78 -15.51
C ILE A 453 -12.07 24.50 -15.06
N THR A 454 -10.80 24.61 -14.75
CA THR A 454 -10.00 23.46 -14.25
C THR A 454 -10.61 22.87 -12.97
N CYS A 455 -10.91 23.72 -11.98
CA CYS A 455 -11.56 23.26 -10.74
C CYS A 455 -12.95 22.64 -10.99
N ALA A 456 -13.75 23.21 -11.90
CA ALA A 456 -15.05 22.62 -12.24
C ALA A 456 -14.93 21.22 -12.88
N ASN A 457 -13.92 21.03 -13.72
CA ASN A 457 -13.62 19.73 -14.34
C ASN A 457 -13.16 18.70 -13.28
N MET A 458 -12.30 19.11 -12.32
CA MET A 458 -11.90 18.24 -11.20
C MET A 458 -13.09 17.84 -10.32
N ASN A 459 -13.97 18.79 -10.03
CA ASN A 459 -15.19 18.51 -9.25
C ASN A 459 -16.13 17.54 -9.97
N THR A 460 -16.26 17.66 -11.29
CA THR A 460 -17.01 16.70 -12.13
C THR A 460 -16.39 15.31 -12.04
N LEU A 461 -15.07 15.21 -12.17
CA LEU A 461 -14.34 13.96 -12.06
C LEU A 461 -14.60 13.28 -10.69
N PHE A 462 -14.42 14.02 -9.61
CA PHE A 462 -14.62 13.49 -8.27
C PHE A 462 -16.05 13.01 -8.01
N LYS A 463 -17.04 13.81 -8.37
CA LYS A 463 -18.45 13.49 -8.17
C LYS A 463 -18.87 12.23 -8.94
N GLU A 464 -18.53 12.17 -10.22
CA GLU A 464 -18.93 11.03 -11.05
C GLU A 464 -18.17 9.75 -10.66
N ARG A 465 -16.86 9.86 -10.34
CA ARG A 465 -16.12 8.72 -9.81
C ARG A 465 -16.74 8.22 -8.51
N ASN A 466 -17.00 9.12 -7.55
CA ASN A 466 -17.60 8.75 -6.27
C ASN A 466 -18.98 8.09 -6.45
N ARG A 467 -19.81 8.62 -7.34
CA ARG A 467 -21.09 8.01 -7.64
C ARG A 467 -20.93 6.57 -8.12
N ILE A 468 -20.04 6.32 -9.06
CA ILE A 468 -19.81 5.00 -9.63
C ILE A 468 -19.24 4.04 -8.57
N THR A 469 -18.27 4.48 -7.78
CA THR A 469 -17.68 3.62 -6.74
C THR A 469 -18.68 3.34 -5.60
N ALA A 470 -19.44 4.33 -5.17
CA ALA A 470 -20.43 4.15 -4.11
C ALA A 470 -21.57 3.19 -4.53
N GLU A 471 -22.00 3.25 -5.79
CA GLU A 471 -22.99 2.30 -6.33
C GLU A 471 -22.38 0.89 -6.48
N GLY A 472 -21.11 0.78 -6.94
CA GLY A 472 -20.42 -0.50 -7.11
C GLY A 472 -20.05 -1.18 -5.79
N GLY A 473 -19.62 -0.39 -4.79
CA GLY A 473 -19.18 -0.93 -3.50
C GLY A 473 -20.24 -1.55 -2.63
N GLN A 474 -21.50 -1.17 -2.85
CA GLN A 474 -22.61 -1.77 -2.11
C GLN A 474 -22.78 -3.28 -2.31
N ILE A 475 -22.13 -3.83 -3.33
CA ILE A 475 -22.23 -5.26 -3.67
C ILE A 475 -21.20 -6.14 -2.94
N TRP A 476 -20.16 -5.60 -2.34
CA TRP A 476 -19.02 -6.40 -1.88
C TRP A 476 -19.39 -7.45 -0.85
N GLU A 477 -20.26 -7.16 0.12
CA GLU A 477 -20.79 -8.17 1.04
C GLU A 477 -21.53 -9.31 0.30
N SER A 478 -22.23 -8.98 -0.78
CA SER A 478 -22.98 -9.97 -1.58
C SER A 478 -22.10 -10.80 -2.50
N VAL A 479 -20.93 -10.29 -2.86
CA VAL A 479 -19.97 -10.96 -3.75
C VAL A 479 -18.95 -11.77 -2.95
N ASP A 480 -18.31 -11.14 -1.98
CA ASP A 480 -17.18 -11.76 -1.27
C ASP A 480 -17.03 -11.22 0.15
N PRO A 481 -17.90 -11.63 1.10
CA PRO A 481 -17.76 -11.24 2.50
C PRO A 481 -16.45 -11.79 3.11
N LEU A 482 -15.93 -11.12 4.14
CA LEU A 482 -14.66 -11.42 4.78
C LEU A 482 -14.80 -11.65 6.30
N PRO A 483 -15.53 -12.69 6.74
CA PRO A 483 -15.86 -12.86 8.16
C PRO A 483 -14.64 -13.05 9.08
N ILE A 484 -13.63 -13.85 8.68
CA ILE A 484 -12.43 -14.09 9.51
C ILE A 484 -11.62 -12.81 9.62
N PHE A 485 -11.39 -12.12 8.49
CA PHE A 485 -10.68 -10.86 8.46
C PHE A 485 -11.41 -9.80 9.30
N SER A 486 -12.74 -9.69 9.12
CA SER A 486 -13.60 -8.78 9.89
C SER A 486 -13.52 -9.02 11.40
N SER A 487 -13.37 -10.27 11.83
CA SER A 487 -13.26 -10.60 13.25
C SER A 487 -12.02 -10.01 13.94
N LEU A 488 -11.03 -9.63 13.15
CA LEU A 488 -9.77 -9.02 13.60
C LEU A 488 -9.72 -7.50 13.36
N PHE A 489 -10.85 -6.90 12.95
CA PHE A 489 -10.97 -5.46 12.81
C PHE A 489 -11.77 -4.85 13.96
N CYS A 490 -11.33 -3.66 14.39
CA CYS A 490 -12.00 -2.94 15.47
C CYS A 490 -13.47 -2.67 15.13
N ASP A 491 -14.33 -3.02 16.06
CA ASP A 491 -15.76 -2.82 16.08
C ASP A 491 -16.59 -3.70 15.13
N CYS A 492 -16.03 -4.51 14.21
CA CYS A 492 -16.83 -5.37 13.32
C CYS A 492 -17.72 -6.36 14.10
N ILE A 493 -17.17 -7.11 15.08
CA ILE A 493 -17.96 -8.02 15.94
C ILE A 493 -18.97 -7.22 16.78
N LYS A 494 -18.57 -6.10 17.37
CA LYS A 494 -19.43 -5.23 18.16
C LYS A 494 -20.60 -4.68 17.34
N ASN A 495 -20.32 -4.25 16.10
CA ASN A 495 -21.32 -3.76 15.16
C ASN A 495 -22.09 -4.90 14.48
N LYS A 496 -21.67 -6.15 14.68
CA LYS A 496 -22.22 -7.36 14.07
C LYS A 496 -22.32 -7.27 12.56
N ARG A 497 -21.30 -6.67 11.94
CA ARG A 497 -21.23 -6.42 10.50
C ARG A 497 -19.87 -6.76 9.95
N ASP A 498 -19.88 -7.32 8.76
CA ASP A 498 -18.68 -7.56 7.99
C ASP A 498 -17.96 -6.24 7.67
N PHE A 499 -16.64 -6.32 7.51
CA PHE A 499 -15.82 -5.24 7.03
C PHE A 499 -16.34 -4.68 5.69
N THR A 500 -16.67 -5.56 4.75
CA THR A 500 -17.23 -5.21 3.45
C THR A 500 -18.66 -4.62 3.51
N ASN A 501 -19.28 -4.65 4.69
CA ASN A 501 -20.58 -4.02 4.99
C ASN A 501 -20.47 -2.96 6.11
N ARG A 502 -19.41 -2.15 6.08
CA ARG A 502 -19.27 -1.00 6.99
C ARG A 502 -19.18 -1.36 8.47
N GLY A 503 -18.59 -2.53 8.79
CA GLY A 503 -18.44 -2.99 10.17
C GLY A 503 -17.34 -2.27 10.94
N ALA A 504 -16.29 -1.76 10.28
CA ALA A 504 -15.15 -1.11 10.90
C ALA A 504 -15.51 0.21 11.61
N ARG A 505 -14.65 0.64 12.54
CA ARG A 505 -14.80 1.90 13.31
C ARG A 505 -14.78 3.12 12.42
N TYR A 506 -13.75 3.26 11.58
CA TYR A 506 -13.62 4.30 10.58
C TYR A 506 -13.92 3.74 9.20
N LYS A 507 -14.48 4.56 8.34
CA LYS A 507 -14.98 4.17 7.01
C LYS A 507 -14.47 5.12 5.94
N ASP A 508 -13.36 5.79 6.26
CA ASP A 508 -12.78 6.80 5.40
C ASP A 508 -12.05 6.13 4.21
N GLU A 509 -12.05 6.82 3.10
CA GLU A 509 -11.35 6.46 1.88
C GLU A 509 -10.30 7.52 1.56
N ALA A 510 -9.37 7.21 0.67
CA ALA A 510 -8.44 8.20 0.12
C ALA A 510 -8.47 8.20 -1.41
N TYR A 511 -8.53 9.39 -2.00
CA TYR A 511 -8.32 9.56 -3.43
C TYR A 511 -6.87 9.96 -3.69
N MET A 512 -6.12 9.07 -4.34
CA MET A 512 -4.74 9.25 -4.75
C MET A 512 -4.69 10.08 -6.02
N CYS A 513 -4.56 11.38 -5.87
CA CYS A 513 -4.56 12.33 -6.98
C CYS A 513 -3.22 12.33 -7.71
N VAL A 514 -3.23 11.94 -8.98
CA VAL A 514 -2.05 11.83 -9.84
C VAL A 514 -1.89 13.06 -10.72
N GLY A 515 -0.66 13.60 -10.80
CA GLY A 515 -0.30 14.66 -11.72
C GLY A 515 -0.37 16.08 -11.15
N PHE A 516 -0.52 16.24 -9.83
CA PHE A 516 -0.55 17.54 -9.18
C PHE A 516 0.62 18.45 -9.57
N PRO A 517 1.91 18.03 -9.51
CA PRO A 517 3.03 18.87 -9.92
C PRO A 517 2.93 19.36 -11.37
N ASN A 518 2.56 18.46 -12.28
CA ASN A 518 2.44 18.80 -13.71
C ASN A 518 1.30 19.81 -13.98
N ILE A 519 0.20 19.73 -13.20
CA ILE A 519 -0.91 20.69 -13.30
C ILE A 519 -0.46 22.06 -12.79
N ILE A 520 0.21 22.11 -11.63
CA ILE A 520 0.71 23.38 -11.09
C ILE A 520 1.69 24.04 -12.09
N ASP A 521 2.64 23.27 -12.62
CA ASP A 521 3.59 23.75 -13.63
C ASP A 521 2.89 24.25 -14.89
N SER A 522 1.86 23.53 -15.36
CA SER A 522 1.06 23.91 -16.52
C SER A 522 0.26 25.20 -16.29
N LEU A 523 -0.39 25.33 -15.13
CA LEU A 523 -1.14 26.52 -14.77
C LEU A 523 -0.21 27.73 -14.59
N MET A 524 0.98 27.53 -14.03
CA MET A 524 2.01 28.58 -13.92
C MET A 524 2.51 29.03 -15.30
N ALA A 525 2.73 28.09 -16.22
CA ALA A 525 3.12 28.43 -17.60
C ALA A 525 2.03 29.23 -18.32
N ILE A 526 0.77 28.78 -18.24
CA ILE A 526 -0.39 29.52 -18.81
C ILE A 526 -0.48 30.92 -18.20
N LYS A 527 -0.48 31.04 -16.86
CA LYS A 527 -0.55 32.31 -16.15
C LYS A 527 0.55 33.26 -16.59
N THR A 528 1.79 32.80 -16.48
CA THR A 528 2.99 33.62 -16.72
C THR A 528 3.09 34.07 -18.19
N LEU A 529 2.93 33.13 -19.12
CA LEU A 529 3.20 33.41 -20.55
C LEU A 529 2.04 34.11 -21.24
N CYS A 530 0.78 33.73 -20.91
CA CYS A 530 -0.37 34.22 -21.62
C CYS A 530 -1.02 35.46 -20.97
N PHE A 531 -1.03 35.52 -19.63
CA PHE A 531 -1.79 36.59 -18.94
C PHE A 531 -0.89 37.63 -18.27
N ASP A 532 0.18 37.24 -17.57
CA ASP A 532 1.05 38.21 -16.88
C ASP A 532 2.01 38.88 -17.85
N LYS A 533 2.87 38.12 -18.55
CA LYS A 533 3.86 38.64 -19.51
C LYS A 533 3.24 38.92 -20.89
N LYS A 534 2.14 38.29 -21.22
CA LYS A 534 1.44 38.40 -22.53
C LYS A 534 2.40 38.19 -23.71
N LYS A 535 3.38 37.25 -23.54
CA LYS A 535 4.34 36.89 -24.59
C LYS A 535 3.64 36.11 -25.69
N TYR A 536 2.67 35.28 -25.35
CA TYR A 536 1.84 34.48 -26.24
C TYR A 536 0.37 34.61 -25.86
N THR A 537 -0.51 34.45 -26.83
CA THR A 537 -1.94 34.28 -26.55
C THR A 537 -2.21 32.84 -26.02
N LEU A 538 -3.30 32.66 -25.28
CA LEU A 538 -3.72 31.32 -24.85
C LEU A 538 -3.92 30.39 -26.07
N ALA A 539 -4.51 30.88 -27.15
CA ALA A 539 -4.73 30.10 -28.37
C ALA A 539 -3.41 29.64 -29.03
N GLU A 540 -2.37 30.47 -29.04
CA GLU A 540 -1.04 30.10 -29.57
C GLU A 540 -0.40 29.01 -28.67
N LEU A 541 -0.45 29.17 -27.36
CA LEU A 541 0.07 28.18 -26.44
C LEU A 541 -0.66 26.82 -26.57
N LEU A 542 -2.00 26.85 -26.60
CA LEU A 542 -2.78 25.63 -26.77
C LEU A 542 -2.52 24.95 -28.12
N ASN A 543 -2.32 25.76 -29.20
CA ASN A 543 -1.94 25.22 -30.50
C ASN A 543 -0.57 24.52 -30.46
N ALA A 544 0.43 25.11 -29.79
CA ALA A 544 1.75 24.51 -29.64
C ALA A 544 1.68 23.18 -28.86
N VAL A 545 0.94 23.15 -27.76
CA VAL A 545 0.73 21.94 -26.96
C VAL A 545 0.03 20.83 -27.76
N ARG A 546 -1.05 21.19 -28.48
CA ARG A 546 -1.80 20.24 -29.34
C ARG A 546 -0.98 19.67 -30.49
N ASN A 547 0.03 20.40 -30.94
CA ASN A 547 1.02 19.94 -31.93
C ASN A 547 2.24 19.28 -31.27
N ASN A 548 2.14 18.83 -30.01
CA ASN A 548 3.23 18.16 -29.31
C ASN A 548 4.52 18.99 -29.24
N TRP A 549 4.39 20.33 -29.24
CA TRP A 549 5.48 21.32 -29.27
C TRP A 549 6.33 21.33 -30.56
N GLU A 550 5.97 20.55 -31.59
CA GLU A 550 6.71 20.50 -32.85
C GLU A 550 6.66 21.84 -33.58
N GLY A 551 7.83 22.44 -33.80
CA GLY A 551 7.96 23.77 -34.38
C GLY A 551 7.74 24.94 -33.40
N PHE A 552 7.59 24.64 -32.09
CA PHE A 552 7.38 25.62 -31.03
C PHE A 552 8.40 25.47 -29.89
N GLU A 553 9.63 25.10 -30.23
CA GLU A 553 10.71 24.77 -29.26
C GLU A 553 11.05 25.96 -28.35
N GLU A 554 11.01 27.20 -28.85
CA GLU A 554 11.21 28.41 -28.04
C GLU A 554 10.11 28.56 -26.99
N MET A 555 8.85 28.42 -27.42
CA MET A 555 7.69 28.51 -26.52
C MET A 555 7.70 27.42 -25.46
N ARG A 556 8.07 26.18 -25.83
CA ARG A 556 8.28 25.09 -24.91
C ARG A 556 9.37 25.40 -23.90
N ASN A 557 10.50 25.92 -24.36
CA ASN A 557 11.60 26.33 -23.49
C ASN A 557 11.16 27.41 -22.50
N ASP A 558 10.38 28.41 -22.93
CA ASP A 558 9.80 29.39 -22.03
C ASP A 558 8.87 28.76 -20.97
N ALA A 559 8.03 27.80 -21.37
CA ALA A 559 7.12 27.10 -20.46
C ALA A 559 7.88 26.31 -19.39
N VAL A 560 8.90 25.55 -19.78
CA VAL A 560 9.77 24.81 -18.85
C VAL A 560 10.47 25.72 -17.84
N HIS A 561 10.83 26.95 -18.22
CA HIS A 561 11.54 27.90 -17.37
C HIS A 561 10.62 28.84 -16.57
N CYS A 562 9.30 28.70 -16.66
CA CYS A 562 8.41 29.36 -15.71
C CYS A 562 8.60 28.84 -14.29
N HIS A 563 8.25 29.62 -13.28
CA HIS A 563 8.11 29.13 -11.93
C HIS A 563 7.20 27.91 -11.90
N GLY A 564 7.42 26.99 -10.98
CA GLY A 564 6.64 25.78 -10.87
C GLY A 564 6.80 25.09 -9.52
N TRP A 565 6.13 23.97 -9.38
CA TRP A 565 6.13 23.21 -8.14
C TRP A 565 7.53 22.75 -7.74
N GLY A 566 7.89 23.00 -6.49
CA GLY A 566 9.16 22.62 -5.90
C GLY A 566 10.28 23.66 -5.99
N ASP A 567 10.07 24.81 -6.68
CA ASP A 567 11.10 25.86 -6.82
C ASP A 567 11.11 26.87 -5.66
N GLY A 568 10.23 26.72 -4.66
CA GLY A 568 10.15 27.59 -3.49
C GLY A 568 9.65 29.00 -3.77
N SER A 569 9.24 29.33 -5.01
CA SER A 569 8.73 30.67 -5.33
C SER A 569 7.37 30.91 -4.66
N GLU A 570 7.12 32.16 -4.23
CA GLU A 570 5.86 32.53 -3.59
C GLU A 570 4.66 32.31 -4.52
N GLU A 571 4.83 32.60 -5.82
CA GLU A 571 3.77 32.43 -6.81
C GLU A 571 3.35 30.98 -6.99
N SER A 572 4.30 30.07 -7.19
CA SER A 572 4.01 28.64 -7.35
C SER A 572 3.45 28.04 -6.06
N CYS A 573 3.99 28.42 -4.90
CA CYS A 573 3.51 28.00 -3.60
C CYS A 573 2.08 28.46 -3.31
N CYS A 574 1.74 29.72 -3.63
CA CYS A 574 0.38 30.23 -3.47
C CYS A 574 -0.62 29.52 -4.38
N LEU A 575 -0.27 29.28 -5.65
CA LEU A 575 -1.13 28.56 -6.58
C LEU A 575 -1.33 27.10 -6.14
N ALA A 576 -0.24 26.43 -5.74
CA ALA A 576 -0.29 25.05 -5.27
C ALA A 576 -1.16 24.90 -4.02
N ARG A 577 -0.99 25.78 -3.03
CA ARG A 577 -1.83 25.81 -1.82
C ARG A 577 -3.30 26.00 -2.20
N ARG A 578 -3.61 27.00 -3.03
CA ARG A 578 -4.98 27.27 -3.47
C ARG A 578 -5.61 26.05 -4.13
N PHE A 579 -4.90 25.43 -5.07
CA PHE A 579 -5.41 24.27 -5.79
C PHE A 579 -5.59 23.05 -4.87
N ASN A 580 -4.64 22.80 -3.95
CA ASN A 580 -4.76 21.73 -2.96
C ASN A 580 -5.99 21.91 -2.07
N THR A 581 -6.19 23.13 -1.52
CA THR A 581 -7.36 23.44 -0.68
C THR A 581 -8.67 23.31 -1.46
N ASP A 582 -8.70 23.70 -2.72
CA ASP A 582 -9.90 23.54 -3.56
C ASP A 582 -10.20 22.05 -3.82
N LEU A 583 -9.18 21.21 -4.09
CA LEU A 583 -9.36 19.75 -4.22
C LEU A 583 -9.86 19.14 -2.90
N TYR A 584 -9.26 19.50 -1.77
CA TYR A 584 -9.70 19.06 -0.44
C TYR A 584 -11.16 19.42 -0.18
N ASN A 585 -11.56 20.66 -0.46
CA ASN A 585 -12.93 21.11 -0.27
C ASN A 585 -13.92 20.33 -1.13
N MET A 586 -13.56 20.04 -2.39
CA MET A 586 -14.40 19.24 -3.30
C MET A 586 -14.62 17.82 -2.77
N LEU A 587 -13.58 17.19 -2.24
CA LEU A 587 -13.67 15.84 -1.67
C LEU A 587 -14.41 15.83 -0.33
N SER A 588 -14.24 16.85 0.51
CA SER A 588 -14.90 16.96 1.80
C SER A 588 -16.43 17.10 1.71
N GLU A 589 -16.97 17.49 0.55
CA GLU A 589 -18.40 17.53 0.26
C GLU A 589 -18.98 16.16 -0.10
N LEU A 590 -18.13 15.16 -0.37
CA LEU A 590 -18.54 13.83 -0.80
C LEU A 590 -18.56 12.87 0.39
N THR A 591 -19.33 11.82 0.24
CA THR A 591 -19.35 10.68 1.16
C THR A 591 -18.82 9.47 0.41
N GLY A 592 -17.84 8.80 0.99
CA GLY A 592 -17.22 7.63 0.40
C GLY A 592 -18.15 6.43 0.33
N GLU A 593 -17.71 5.40 -0.36
CA GLU A 593 -18.42 4.15 -0.61
C GLU A 593 -18.95 3.51 0.69
N TYR A 594 -18.15 3.54 1.74
CA TYR A 594 -18.52 2.96 3.04
C TYR A 594 -19.20 3.95 4.00
N GLY A 595 -19.49 5.16 3.54
CA GLY A 595 -20.18 6.19 4.31
C GLY A 595 -19.26 7.04 5.19
N GLY A 596 -17.96 6.95 5.00
CA GLY A 596 -16.93 7.80 5.62
C GLY A 596 -16.58 9.01 4.77
N LYS A 597 -15.50 9.71 5.16
CA LYS A 597 -14.93 10.82 4.40
C LYS A 597 -14.07 10.30 3.25
N ILE A 598 -13.83 11.16 2.27
CA ILE A 598 -12.84 10.95 1.22
C ILE A 598 -11.68 11.89 1.49
N ASN A 599 -10.53 11.32 1.83
CA ASN A 599 -9.31 12.05 2.12
C ASN A 599 -8.53 12.34 0.83
N LEU A 600 -7.88 13.49 0.77
CA LEU A 600 -7.01 13.88 -0.33
C LEU A 600 -5.62 13.30 -0.13
N GLY A 601 -5.10 12.63 -1.17
CA GLY A 601 -3.73 12.18 -1.27
C GLY A 601 -3.09 12.58 -2.60
N HIS A 602 -1.76 12.64 -2.64
CA HIS A 602 -0.98 12.87 -3.85
C HIS A 602 0.06 11.78 -4.01
N LEU A 603 -0.33 10.72 -4.69
CA LEU A 603 0.46 9.53 -4.83
C LEU A 603 0.42 8.99 -6.26
N THR A 604 1.50 8.37 -6.69
CA THR A 604 1.57 7.57 -7.91
C THR A 604 2.46 6.36 -7.67
N TYR A 605 2.09 5.25 -8.24
CA TYR A 605 2.90 4.05 -8.32
C TYR A 605 3.45 3.90 -9.76
N THR A 606 3.27 2.77 -10.38
CA THR A 606 3.72 2.52 -11.76
C THR A 606 2.94 3.32 -12.81
N GLU A 607 1.82 3.92 -12.44
CA GLU A 607 0.94 4.77 -13.28
C GLU A 607 1.68 5.96 -13.89
N ILE A 608 2.74 6.47 -13.24
CA ILE A 608 3.56 7.54 -13.83
C ILE A 608 4.01 7.22 -15.26
N ARG A 609 4.29 5.96 -15.53
CA ARG A 609 4.69 5.46 -16.83
C ARG A 609 3.48 5.11 -17.68
N PHE A 610 2.63 4.19 -17.22
CA PHE A 610 1.51 3.67 -18.02
C PHE A 610 0.51 4.74 -18.43
N TRP A 611 0.18 5.62 -17.51
CA TRP A 611 -0.70 6.76 -17.82
C TRP A 611 0.03 7.85 -18.58
N GLY A 612 1.33 8.05 -18.31
CA GLY A 612 2.17 8.97 -19.08
C GLY A 612 2.17 8.63 -20.57
N GLU A 613 2.43 7.37 -20.91
CA GLU A 613 2.42 6.86 -22.29
C GLU A 613 1.08 7.09 -23.02
N LYS A 614 -0.02 7.14 -22.28
CA LYS A 614 -1.39 7.34 -22.77
C LYS A 614 -1.88 8.79 -22.69
N THR A 615 -1.06 9.74 -22.25
CA THR A 615 -1.43 11.16 -22.06
C THR A 615 -0.68 12.05 -23.01
N LEU A 616 -1.43 12.95 -23.68
CA LEU A 616 -0.89 13.89 -24.64
C LEU A 616 -0.09 15.02 -23.95
N ALA A 617 0.55 15.87 -24.72
CA ALA A 617 1.39 16.97 -24.24
C ALA A 617 0.63 17.93 -23.33
N THR A 618 1.35 18.57 -22.42
CA THR A 618 0.79 19.51 -21.43
C THR A 618 1.55 20.84 -21.41
N PRO A 619 0.92 21.94 -20.95
CA PRO A 619 1.50 23.29 -20.98
C PRO A 619 2.79 23.48 -20.17
N ASP A 620 3.15 22.56 -19.25
CA ASP A 620 4.42 22.53 -18.53
C ASP A 620 5.64 22.21 -19.40
N GLY A 621 5.44 21.88 -20.68
CA GLY A 621 6.47 21.50 -21.62
C GLY A 621 6.64 19.99 -21.83
N ARG A 622 5.78 19.16 -21.20
CA ARG A 622 5.78 17.70 -21.35
C ARG A 622 5.30 17.33 -22.76
N HIS A 623 6.00 16.43 -23.41
CA HIS A 623 5.58 15.84 -24.70
C HIS A 623 4.56 14.70 -24.50
N ASN A 624 3.93 14.31 -25.64
CA ASN A 624 3.09 13.11 -25.68
C ASN A 624 3.88 11.90 -25.16
N GLY A 625 3.30 11.12 -24.26
CA GLY A 625 3.87 9.88 -23.80
C GLY A 625 4.99 10.00 -22.75
N GLU A 626 5.43 11.20 -22.38
CA GLU A 626 6.39 11.39 -21.31
C GLU A 626 5.79 11.07 -19.93
N TYR A 627 6.63 10.61 -18.99
CA TYR A 627 6.22 10.23 -17.65
C TYR A 627 5.69 11.42 -16.84
N PHE A 628 4.80 11.13 -15.92
CA PHE A 628 4.33 12.09 -14.93
C PHE A 628 5.36 12.36 -13.84
N ALA A 629 5.17 13.41 -13.07
CA ALA A 629 5.81 13.60 -11.78
C ALA A 629 5.28 12.56 -10.77
N GLN A 630 6.14 12.11 -9.87
CA GLN A 630 5.82 11.07 -8.91
C GLN A 630 5.29 11.68 -7.60
N GLY A 631 4.03 11.49 -7.28
CA GLY A 631 3.41 12.07 -6.09
C GLY A 631 3.58 13.59 -6.05
N LEU A 632 4.12 14.10 -4.96
CA LEU A 632 4.49 15.51 -4.79
C LEU A 632 5.93 15.84 -5.22
N THR A 633 6.65 14.90 -5.79
CA THR A 633 8.00 15.14 -6.32
C THR A 633 7.95 16.13 -7.48
N PRO A 634 8.80 17.15 -7.52
CA PRO A 634 8.85 18.07 -8.65
C PRO A 634 9.06 17.37 -9.99
N SER A 635 8.42 17.90 -11.04
CA SER A 635 8.59 17.39 -12.40
C SER A 635 10.07 17.36 -12.81
N ARG A 636 10.47 16.31 -13.51
CA ARG A 636 11.82 16.19 -14.10
C ARG A 636 12.18 17.29 -15.12
N LEU A 637 11.19 18.01 -15.60
CA LEU A 637 11.37 19.17 -16.50
C LEU A 637 11.89 20.40 -15.73
N LYS A 638 11.66 20.46 -14.41
CA LYS A 638 12.08 21.59 -13.59
C LYS A 638 13.51 21.35 -13.02
N LYS A 639 14.39 22.28 -13.26
CA LYS A 639 15.73 22.27 -12.65
C LYS A 639 15.67 23.00 -11.30
N ILE A 640 15.60 22.24 -10.24
CA ILE A 640 15.58 22.76 -8.87
C ILE A 640 16.95 22.52 -8.26
N PRO A 641 17.71 23.59 -7.95
CA PRO A 641 19.09 23.44 -7.50
C PRO A 641 19.21 22.96 -6.04
N PHE A 642 18.24 23.32 -5.20
CA PHE A 642 18.33 23.06 -3.76
C PHE A 642 17.15 22.23 -3.26
N VAL A 643 17.43 21.21 -2.48
CA VAL A 643 16.38 20.40 -1.84
C VAL A 643 15.53 21.21 -0.85
N THR A 644 16.09 22.26 -0.28
CA THR A 644 15.40 23.19 0.62
C THR A 644 14.23 23.92 -0.07
N ASP A 645 14.34 24.21 -1.36
CA ASP A 645 13.25 24.84 -2.12
C ASP A 645 12.06 23.88 -2.26
N VAL A 646 12.36 22.60 -2.42
CA VAL A 646 11.33 21.55 -2.45
C VAL A 646 10.62 21.44 -1.09
N ILE A 647 11.39 21.43 0.00
CA ILE A 647 10.82 21.37 1.36
C ILE A 647 9.97 22.63 1.65
N ASN A 648 10.44 23.83 1.22
CA ASN A 648 9.67 25.05 1.35
C ASN A 648 8.34 25.00 0.55
N SER A 649 8.37 24.40 -0.63
CA SER A 649 7.14 24.20 -1.43
C SER A 649 6.15 23.25 -0.74
N MET A 650 6.67 22.15 -0.13
CA MET A 650 5.86 21.25 0.67
C MET A 650 5.25 21.94 1.89
N ALA A 651 6.05 22.74 2.60
CA ALA A 651 5.60 23.51 3.76
C ALA A 651 4.55 24.57 3.41
N ALA A 652 4.42 24.94 2.14
CA ALA A 652 3.40 25.86 1.70
C ALA A 652 1.99 25.24 1.66
N LEU A 653 1.86 23.92 1.56
CA LEU A 653 0.58 23.22 1.65
C LEU A 653 0.10 23.13 3.10
N ASP A 654 -1.22 23.11 3.32
CA ASP A 654 -1.77 22.70 4.62
C ASP A 654 -1.78 21.18 4.68
N MET A 655 -0.78 20.61 5.34
CA MET A 655 -0.62 19.15 5.42
C MET A 655 -1.78 18.48 6.17
N ALA A 656 -2.50 19.19 7.01
CA ALA A 656 -3.70 18.65 7.65
C ALA A 656 -4.86 18.42 6.67
N GLU A 657 -4.80 18.94 5.45
CA GLU A 657 -5.75 18.62 4.36
C GLU A 657 -5.41 17.31 3.65
N LEU A 658 -4.24 16.74 3.92
CA LEU A 658 -3.65 15.62 3.20
C LEU A 658 -3.65 14.34 4.06
N ALA A 659 -4.84 13.89 4.49
CA ALA A 659 -4.99 12.65 5.25
C ALA A 659 -5.04 11.39 4.37
N GLY A 660 -4.90 11.53 3.05
CA GLY A 660 -4.60 10.44 2.13
C GLY A 660 -3.08 10.29 1.98
N ASP A 661 -2.64 9.40 1.13
CA ASP A 661 -1.21 9.11 0.97
C ASP A 661 -0.50 10.22 0.21
N ASN A 662 0.58 10.74 0.77
CA ASN A 662 1.37 11.83 0.18
C ASN A 662 2.85 11.48 0.22
N VAL A 663 3.48 11.44 -0.94
CA VAL A 663 4.87 11.01 -1.05
C VAL A 663 5.73 11.99 -1.83
N ILE A 664 6.96 12.13 -1.38
CA ILE A 664 8.01 12.81 -2.11
C ILE A 664 9.26 11.94 -2.22
N ASN A 665 9.86 11.91 -3.41
CA ASN A 665 11.12 11.23 -3.68
C ASN A 665 12.25 12.24 -3.75
N ILE A 666 13.26 12.03 -2.93
CA ILE A 666 14.44 12.90 -2.84
C ILE A 666 15.70 12.08 -3.11
N ILE A 667 16.56 12.57 -4.00
CA ILE A 667 17.88 11.99 -4.23
C ILE A 667 18.92 12.98 -3.70
N LEU A 668 19.47 12.67 -2.53
CA LEU A 668 20.54 13.41 -1.91
C LEU A 668 21.89 13.03 -2.53
N PRO A 669 22.93 13.89 -2.44
CA PRO A 669 24.28 13.55 -2.88
C PRO A 669 24.79 12.25 -2.27
N GLY A 670 25.51 11.44 -3.06
CA GLY A 670 26.13 10.20 -2.57
C GLY A 670 27.24 10.44 -1.50
N THR A 671 27.57 11.70 -1.22
CA THR A 671 28.51 12.14 -0.16
C THR A 671 27.79 12.61 1.11
N THR A 672 26.46 12.49 1.18
CA THR A 672 25.67 12.92 2.34
C THR A 672 26.12 12.18 3.60
N SER A 673 26.44 12.93 4.66
CA SER A 673 26.80 12.37 5.97
C SER A 673 25.55 12.03 6.80
N LEU A 674 25.73 11.22 7.85
CA LEU A 674 24.64 10.93 8.81
C LEU A 674 24.09 12.21 9.44
N ASP A 675 24.97 13.13 9.86
CA ASP A 675 24.54 14.40 10.48
C ASP A 675 23.74 15.27 9.49
N ASN A 676 24.12 15.28 8.20
CA ASN A 676 23.37 16.02 7.18
C ASN A 676 22.01 15.36 6.89
N CYS A 677 21.97 14.03 6.89
CA CYS A 677 20.71 13.30 6.71
C CYS A 677 19.77 13.50 7.91
N GLU A 678 20.29 13.46 9.14
CA GLU A 678 19.54 13.80 10.35
C GLU A 678 18.99 15.24 10.30
N ALA A 679 19.82 16.21 9.97
CA ALA A 679 19.42 17.62 9.85
C ALA A 679 18.32 17.80 8.78
N PHE A 680 18.45 17.08 7.66
CA PHE A 680 17.43 17.05 6.62
C PHE A 680 16.09 16.50 7.15
N LEU A 681 16.09 15.35 7.84
CA LEU A 681 14.86 14.76 8.42
C LEU A 681 14.20 15.70 9.43
N ARG A 682 14.98 16.34 10.30
CA ARG A 682 14.43 17.31 11.27
C ARG A 682 13.81 18.53 10.58
N THR A 683 14.47 19.03 9.51
CA THR A 683 13.91 20.12 8.71
C THR A 683 12.63 19.68 8.01
N ALA A 684 12.60 18.47 7.47
CA ALA A 684 11.41 17.89 6.85
C ALA A 684 10.26 17.74 7.86
N ALA A 685 10.56 17.31 9.11
CA ALA A 685 9.58 17.20 10.17
C ALA A 685 8.91 18.54 10.50
N ASP A 686 9.69 19.59 10.62
CA ASP A 686 9.18 20.94 10.90
C ASP A 686 8.39 21.55 9.72
N SER A 687 8.71 21.16 8.49
CA SER A 687 8.00 21.59 7.28
C SER A 687 6.81 20.70 6.88
N ALA A 688 6.43 19.79 7.75
CA ALA A 688 5.27 18.92 7.61
C ALA A 688 5.25 18.05 6.33
N VAL A 689 6.41 17.68 5.81
CA VAL A 689 6.52 16.65 4.76
C VAL A 689 6.10 15.31 5.35
N GLU A 690 5.18 14.60 4.73
CA GLU A 690 4.55 13.41 5.30
C GLU A 690 5.37 12.14 5.07
N SER A 691 5.43 11.66 3.84
CA SER A 691 6.17 10.46 3.46
C SER A 691 7.37 10.79 2.61
N LEU A 692 8.56 10.33 3.03
CA LEU A 692 9.81 10.57 2.33
C LEU A 692 10.40 9.27 1.82
N GLN A 693 10.78 9.25 0.56
CA GLN A 693 11.64 8.24 -0.03
C GLN A 693 13.00 8.87 -0.32
N LEU A 694 14.04 8.38 0.34
CA LEU A 694 15.39 8.92 0.20
C LEU A 694 16.29 7.95 -0.55
N ASN A 695 17.06 8.49 -1.49
CA ASN A 695 18.22 7.85 -2.09
C ASN A 695 19.44 8.74 -1.85
N CYS A 696 20.55 8.14 -1.46
CA CYS A 696 21.85 8.83 -1.39
C CYS A 696 22.76 8.22 -2.46
N VAL A 697 22.69 8.74 -3.68
CA VAL A 697 23.43 8.20 -4.83
C VAL A 697 23.67 9.29 -5.86
N SER A 698 24.79 9.23 -6.57
CA SER A 698 25.05 10.15 -7.69
C SER A 698 24.51 9.59 -9.01
N ARG A 699 24.14 10.48 -9.93
CA ARG A 699 23.77 10.09 -11.31
C ARG A 699 24.88 9.31 -11.99
N SER A 700 26.15 9.69 -11.78
CA SER A 700 27.30 9.00 -12.34
C SER A 700 27.43 7.56 -11.82
N THR A 701 27.10 7.32 -10.55
CA THR A 701 27.05 5.97 -9.97
C THR A 701 25.98 5.10 -10.64
N LEU A 702 24.78 5.63 -10.85
CA LEU A 702 23.71 4.91 -11.52
C LEU A 702 24.05 4.58 -12.99
N LEU A 703 24.64 5.54 -13.72
CA LEU A 703 25.10 5.34 -15.08
C LEU A 703 26.25 4.30 -15.19
N ASP A 704 27.16 4.25 -14.19
CA ASP A 704 28.19 3.22 -14.14
C ASP A 704 27.59 1.86 -13.77
N ALA A 705 26.64 1.81 -12.83
CA ALA A 705 25.95 0.59 -12.44
C ALA A 705 25.12 -0.02 -13.59
N GLN A 706 24.51 0.83 -14.45
CA GLN A 706 23.80 0.37 -15.65
C GLN A 706 24.76 -0.31 -16.65
N LYS A 707 26.00 0.21 -16.77
CA LYS A 707 27.01 -0.33 -17.70
C LYS A 707 27.80 -1.50 -17.14
N ASN A 708 28.02 -1.52 -15.84
CA ASN A 708 28.89 -2.47 -15.13
C ASN A 708 28.16 -3.06 -13.91
N PRO A 709 27.03 -3.79 -14.10
CA PRO A 709 26.16 -4.22 -13.00
C PRO A 709 26.87 -5.11 -11.97
N GLU A 710 27.87 -5.87 -12.38
CA GLU A 710 28.66 -6.75 -11.51
C GLU A 710 29.47 -6.00 -10.43
N LYS A 711 29.72 -4.70 -10.61
CA LYS A 711 30.41 -3.86 -9.61
C LYS A 711 29.46 -3.36 -8.51
N TYR A 712 28.16 -3.44 -8.74
CA TYR A 712 27.12 -2.84 -7.89
C TYR A 712 26.03 -3.87 -7.45
N PRO A 713 26.42 -5.04 -6.94
CA PRO A 713 25.46 -6.12 -6.63
C PRO A 713 24.50 -5.77 -5.48
N ASP A 714 24.87 -4.79 -4.64
CA ASP A 714 24.15 -4.40 -3.44
C ASP A 714 23.61 -2.94 -3.51
N LEU A 715 23.65 -2.30 -4.68
CA LEU A 715 23.06 -0.99 -4.87
C LEU A 715 21.54 -1.11 -4.91
N ILE A 716 20.89 -0.64 -3.84
CA ILE A 716 19.43 -0.66 -3.70
C ILE A 716 18.90 0.77 -3.78
N VAL A 717 17.91 0.97 -4.64
CA VAL A 717 17.25 2.26 -4.84
C VAL A 717 15.77 2.18 -4.50
N ARG A 718 15.21 3.28 -3.99
CA ARG A 718 13.76 3.45 -3.90
C ARG A 718 13.23 3.80 -5.29
N VAL A 719 12.28 3.01 -5.75
CA VAL A 719 11.71 3.17 -7.10
C VAL A 719 10.39 3.96 -7.00
N CYS A 720 9.30 3.30 -6.69
CA CYS A 720 8.00 3.95 -6.45
C CYS A 720 7.18 3.09 -5.47
N GLY A 721 7.32 3.36 -4.18
CA GLY A 721 6.67 2.58 -3.12
C GLY A 721 7.38 1.30 -2.72
N PHE A 722 8.42 0.91 -3.46
CA PHE A 722 9.25 -0.25 -3.15
C PHE A 722 10.73 0.04 -3.39
N SER A 723 11.58 -0.81 -2.84
CA SER A 723 13.01 -0.79 -3.09
C SER A 723 13.40 -1.97 -3.96
N ALA A 724 14.38 -1.78 -4.83
CA ALA A 724 14.92 -2.84 -5.66
C ALA A 724 16.42 -2.68 -5.84
N LYS A 725 17.11 -3.78 -6.16
CA LYS A 725 18.47 -3.72 -6.67
C LYS A 725 18.44 -3.00 -8.01
N PHE A 726 19.14 -1.89 -8.12
CA PHE A 726 19.14 -1.07 -9.33
C PHE A 726 19.50 -1.88 -10.58
N THR A 727 20.48 -2.78 -10.45
CA THR A 727 20.97 -3.63 -11.54
C THR A 727 19.98 -4.73 -11.98
N SER A 728 18.95 -5.01 -11.18
CA SER A 728 17.89 -5.97 -11.49
C SER A 728 16.64 -5.34 -12.11
N LEU A 729 16.53 -4.02 -12.09
CA LEU A 729 15.44 -3.29 -12.73
C LEU A 729 15.50 -3.43 -14.25
N SER A 730 14.33 -3.36 -14.92
CA SER A 730 14.28 -3.25 -16.37
C SER A 730 14.96 -1.95 -16.84
N PRO A 731 15.47 -1.89 -18.08
CA PRO A 731 16.12 -0.69 -18.61
C PRO A 731 15.28 0.58 -18.49
N GLU A 732 13.96 0.46 -18.67
CA GLU A 732 13.02 1.58 -18.58
C GLU A 732 12.92 2.12 -17.14
N TRP A 733 12.90 1.25 -16.15
CA TRP A 733 12.88 1.66 -14.75
C TRP A 733 14.24 2.18 -14.27
N GLN A 734 15.35 1.65 -14.80
CA GLN A 734 16.67 2.24 -14.56
C GLN A 734 16.73 3.67 -15.11
N GLU A 735 16.24 3.90 -16.33
CA GLU A 735 16.20 5.23 -16.95
C GLU A 735 15.26 6.18 -16.19
N GLU A 736 14.13 5.68 -15.67
CA GLU A 736 13.22 6.46 -14.84
C GLU A 736 13.97 7.02 -13.62
N VAL A 737 14.70 6.18 -12.88
CA VAL A 737 15.47 6.61 -11.69
C VAL A 737 16.61 7.57 -12.08
N ILE A 738 17.35 7.30 -13.17
CA ILE A 738 18.42 8.17 -13.66
C ILE A 738 17.92 9.54 -14.10
N SER A 739 16.69 9.62 -14.60
CA SER A 739 16.10 10.87 -15.12
C SER A 739 15.56 11.81 -14.03
N ARG A 740 15.50 11.37 -12.77
CA ARG A 740 15.01 12.18 -11.64
C ARG A 740 15.90 13.38 -11.33
N ASN A 741 15.40 14.29 -10.51
CA ASN A 741 16.17 15.40 -9.98
C ASN A 741 17.20 14.90 -8.93
N PHE A 742 18.44 15.33 -9.09
CA PHE A 742 19.52 15.09 -8.14
C PHE A 742 19.88 16.44 -7.52
N TYR A 743 19.85 16.52 -6.19
CA TYR A 743 20.17 17.73 -5.46
C TYR A 743 21.64 17.64 -5.03
N GLU A 744 22.50 18.54 -5.56
CA GLU A 744 23.94 18.55 -5.34
C GLU A 744 24.33 19.62 -4.30
#